data_d878f3f01603d06487112a21c3827c83
#
_entry.id   d878f3f01603d06487112a21c3827c83
#
_cell.length_a   1.000
_cell.length_b   1.000
_cell.length_c   1.000
_cell.angle_alpha   90.00
_cell.angle_beta   90.00
_cell.angle_gamma   90.00
#
_symmetry.space_group_name_H-M   'P 1'
#
loop_
_entity.id
_entity.type
_entity.pdbx_description
1 polymer ?
#
loop_
_entity_poly.entity_id
_entity_poly.type
_entity_poly.pdbx_seq_one_letter_code
_entity_poly.pdbx_strand_id
1 'polypeptide(L)'
;MLRTCVFALLLAIAACGGGGGSSSEAIGDGIPTPTGDTPNGDQAGDDQTADVQPPSTNHEHCNMVPAFAEASLVTATAMQTGNWTDPDTWGGVLPIDGDIVRIPEGIEVTVASELNARIETIRIDGTLRFSASNDTMLQVDTMVSTCSGALEIGTQTSPIETNASATIIFIDDGPVSDSQLISRGALLMGRTVIHGAPKTHRAVISPHANQGDLVLNLTTVPSGWQVGDELVITGTVPNDPTSDEIRTIASINSNQVTLSSVLSLDHAAPRADLNVYVANATRNVEFRSENTSIQNRGHIMLMNANADIQNARFTELGRTDKTTELNDFEFLFPEDGAGDDAPDTARVTALGGNNIRGRYAIHFHQIGTDPSNPPALVKGSVVFNGPGWGFVNHSSHVNFIDNVSYGLQGAGFYTEAGDEIGTMQGNIAIRSVNSAFTTDERGAIDPDLRAGRMDYGNDGDGFWLTGNRVSLINNVSAGASAHGIIYWTDGIMEVSGDTAARVTVAVNSLPNGDLIPNRERVPVWWAPLAESRGNETYGSTIGFRARYIHADNYLGRDGASDFHRTPPQAYVDTLSPSFNDLTVWGSRDGVLLNYNERVSLIGARIYGFGRDQSTFQENDGTAKTGVGFDIGTDATHGPGMVEDVTIAGFGAGFVTPVNGLWRVRNVALSDNGVDLFIPDPDSTPTQVEFDNVAYSSLRLQEDPGATELPAHISTVP
;
A
#
# COMPACT_ATOMS: atom_id res chain seq x y z
N MET A 1 46.21 -28.09 7.12
CA MET A 1 46.92 -26.93 7.70
C MET A 1 45.86 -25.87 7.94
N LEU A 2 45.22 -25.91 9.04
CA LEU A 2 45.44 -25.28 10.35
C LEU A 2 45.77 -23.78 10.26
N ARG A 3 44.79 -22.90 10.60
CA ARG A 3 44.83 -22.13 11.85
C ARG A 3 43.53 -21.33 12.06
N THR A 4 42.90 -21.74 13.11
CA THR A 4 41.87 -21.09 13.92
C THR A 4 42.45 -19.83 14.59
N CYS A 5 41.66 -18.74 14.76
CA CYS A 5 41.80 -17.81 15.86
C CYS A 5 40.44 -17.33 16.34
N VAL A 6 40.08 -17.79 17.52
CA VAL A 6 39.00 -17.34 18.39
C VAL A 6 39.51 -16.14 19.18
N PHE A 7 38.73 -15.09 19.38
CA PHE A 7 38.86 -14.16 20.49
C PHE A 7 37.48 -13.82 21.08
N ALA A 8 37.28 -14.34 22.28
CA ALA A 8 36.26 -13.90 23.22
C ALA A 8 36.92 -12.97 24.25
N LEU A 9 36.26 -11.93 24.71
CA LEU A 9 36.52 -11.25 25.98
C LEU A 9 35.32 -10.38 26.35
N LEU A 10 34.52 -10.78 27.31
CA LEU A 10 34.51 -10.50 28.73
C LEU A 10 33.91 -9.15 29.17
N LEU A 11 32.77 -9.29 29.88
CA LEU A 11 32.11 -8.32 30.76
C LEU A 11 33.05 -7.69 31.80
N ALA A 12 32.78 -6.43 32.15
CA ALA A 12 33.06 -5.92 33.49
C ALA A 12 31.94 -4.96 33.95
N ILE A 13 31.26 -5.37 34.99
CA ILE A 13 30.32 -4.63 35.84
C ILE A 13 31.14 -3.79 36.83
N ALA A 14 30.73 -2.54 37.06
CA ALA A 14 31.03 -1.85 38.30
C ALA A 14 29.89 -0.88 38.67
N ALA A 15 29.21 -1.21 39.74
CA ALA A 15 28.29 -0.35 40.49
C ALA A 15 29.05 0.29 41.65
N CYS A 16 28.61 1.53 42.04
CA CYS A 16 28.62 2.21 43.34
C CYS A 16 28.45 3.69 43.07
N GLY A 17 27.54 4.45 43.65
CA GLY A 17 26.89 4.41 44.91
C GLY A 17 27.04 5.73 45.64
N GLY A 18 25.92 6.36 46.04
CA GLY A 18 25.84 7.36 47.12
C GLY A 18 26.07 8.83 46.70
N GLY A 19 25.24 9.78 46.93
CA GLY A 19 24.44 10.13 48.04
C GLY A 19 24.57 11.61 48.34
N GLY A 20 23.47 12.31 48.58
CA GLY A 20 23.42 13.37 49.58
C GLY A 20 23.40 14.84 49.16
N GLY A 21 22.26 15.50 49.40
CA GLY A 21 22.26 16.68 50.26
C GLY A 21 21.81 18.03 49.68
N SER A 22 20.55 18.32 49.86
CA SER A 22 19.92 19.59 50.33
C SER A 22 20.64 20.94 50.17
N SER A 23 19.93 21.94 49.68
CA SER A 23 19.41 23.14 50.42
C SER A 23 18.89 24.19 49.45
N SER A 24 17.65 24.46 49.55
CA SER A 24 16.86 25.69 49.74
C SER A 24 17.62 27.00 49.59
N GLU A 25 17.04 27.90 48.77
CA GLU A 25 16.75 29.25 49.18
C GLU A 25 15.75 29.91 48.20
N ALA A 26 14.73 30.51 48.80
CA ALA A 26 13.66 31.25 48.19
C ALA A 26 13.92 32.75 48.29
N ILE A 27 13.54 33.54 47.30
CA ILE A 27 13.15 34.94 47.35
C ILE A 27 12.30 35.16 46.10
N GLY A 28 11.08 35.58 46.05
CA GLY A 28 10.31 36.51 46.86
C GLY A 28 9.79 37.64 45.96
N ASP A 29 8.47 37.75 45.88
CA ASP A 29 7.67 38.92 45.63
C ASP A 29 7.35 39.49 44.23
N GLY A 30 6.05 39.61 44.00
CA GLY A 30 5.46 40.70 43.29
C GLY A 30 4.15 40.46 42.54
N ILE A 31 3.02 40.30 43.28
CA ILE A 31 1.66 40.45 42.72
C ILE A 31 1.32 41.95 42.66
N PRO A 32 0.50 42.44 41.70
CA PRO A 32 -0.84 42.83 42.12
C PRO A 32 -1.98 42.42 41.19
N THR A 33 -3.02 41.87 41.78
CA THR A 33 -4.40 41.85 41.30
C THR A 33 -5.06 43.22 41.36
N PRO A 34 -6.09 43.46 40.56
CA PRO A 34 -7.30 44.11 41.09
C PRO A 34 -8.56 43.27 40.89
N THR A 35 -9.33 43.37 41.92
CA THR A 35 -10.67 42.91 42.24
C THR A 35 -11.76 43.45 41.33
N GLY A 36 -12.83 42.70 41.20
CA GLY A 36 -14.17 43.29 41.14
C GLY A 36 -15.19 42.59 40.25
N ASP A 37 -16.11 41.88 40.91
CA ASP A 37 -17.52 41.75 40.68
C ASP A 37 -18.09 40.70 39.70
N THR A 38 -18.70 39.69 40.29
CA THR A 38 -19.81 38.90 39.76
C THR A 38 -21.11 39.70 39.67
N PRO A 39 -22.09 39.37 38.82
CA PRO A 39 -23.04 38.32 39.22
C PRO A 39 -23.58 37.38 38.13
N ASN A 40 -23.92 36.17 38.60
CA ASN A 40 -24.94 35.19 38.17
C ASN A 40 -25.57 35.32 36.78
N GLY A 41 -25.51 34.18 36.07
CA GLY A 41 -26.42 33.84 34.98
C GLY A 41 -26.16 32.44 34.52
N ASP A 42 -27.00 31.48 34.98
CA ASP A 42 -27.12 30.13 34.44
C ASP A 42 -27.27 30.15 32.91
N GLN A 43 -26.33 29.58 32.19
CA GLN A 43 -26.59 29.05 30.84
C GLN A 43 -25.85 27.74 30.67
N ALA A 44 -26.60 26.78 30.16
CA ALA A 44 -26.18 25.44 29.78
C ALA A 44 -24.94 25.49 28.89
N GLY A 45 -23.99 24.62 29.20
CA GLY A 45 -22.81 24.40 28.39
C GLY A 45 -23.19 23.88 27.00
N ASP A 46 -22.95 24.66 25.97
CA ASP A 46 -22.82 24.20 24.61
C ASP A 46 -21.53 23.39 24.53
N ASP A 47 -21.73 22.10 24.33
CA ASP A 47 -20.69 21.15 23.94
C ASP A 47 -20.25 21.55 22.51
N GLN A 48 -19.23 22.39 22.42
CA GLN A 48 -18.57 22.68 21.16
C GLN A 48 -17.70 21.46 20.80
N THR A 49 -18.32 20.48 20.15
CA THR A 49 -17.62 19.52 19.34
C THR A 49 -16.72 20.31 18.36
N ALA A 50 -15.41 20.15 18.49
CA ALA A 50 -14.47 20.70 17.55
C ALA A 50 -14.90 20.25 16.15
N ASP A 51 -15.28 21.21 15.32
CA ASP A 51 -15.59 21.03 13.91
C ASP A 51 -14.31 20.53 13.24
N VAL A 52 -14.16 19.20 13.11
CA VAL A 52 -13.10 18.61 12.29
C VAL A 52 -13.45 19.00 10.86
N GLN A 53 -12.66 19.91 10.32
CA GLN A 53 -12.83 20.45 8.97
C GLN A 53 -12.89 19.28 7.97
N PRO A 54 -13.87 19.24 7.04
CA PRO A 54 -13.94 18.20 6.03
C PRO A 54 -12.65 18.17 5.21
N PRO A 55 -12.22 17.00 4.69
CA PRO A 55 -11.03 16.92 3.85
C PRO A 55 -11.12 17.92 2.72
N SER A 56 -10.00 18.60 2.47
CA SER A 56 -9.90 19.75 1.58
C SER A 56 -10.44 19.45 0.18
N THR A 57 -11.22 20.37 -0.34
CA THR A 57 -11.59 20.34 -1.77
C THR A 57 -10.36 20.70 -2.60
N ASN A 58 -10.26 20.21 -3.86
CA ASN A 58 -9.17 20.44 -4.84
C ASN A 58 -8.57 21.87 -4.89
N HIS A 59 -9.20 22.85 -4.24
CA HIS A 59 -8.76 24.25 -4.24
C HIS A 59 -7.70 24.61 -3.19
N GLU A 60 -7.51 23.81 -2.14
CA GLU A 60 -6.56 24.15 -1.06
C GLU A 60 -5.10 23.96 -1.49
N HIS A 61 -4.79 22.94 -2.28
CA HIS A 61 -3.43 22.72 -2.79
C HIS A 61 -2.94 23.80 -3.74
N CYS A 62 -3.84 24.52 -4.41
CA CYS A 62 -3.48 25.58 -5.36
C CYS A 62 -2.72 26.76 -4.73
N ASN A 63 -2.82 26.94 -3.43
CA ASN A 63 -2.12 27.97 -2.67
C ASN A 63 -0.79 27.50 -2.07
N MET A 64 -0.41 26.23 -2.30
CA MET A 64 0.74 25.58 -1.65
C MET A 64 2.01 25.59 -2.52
N VAL A 65 2.22 26.63 -3.35
CA VAL A 65 3.49 26.74 -4.09
C VAL A 65 4.65 26.84 -3.10
N PRO A 66 5.59 25.88 -3.11
CA PRO A 66 6.70 25.90 -2.17
C PRO A 66 7.57 27.15 -2.27
N ALA A 67 8.15 27.59 -1.15
CA ALA A 67 8.96 28.79 -1.09
C ALA A 67 10.13 28.79 -2.10
N PHE A 68 10.72 27.63 -2.38
CA PHE A 68 11.80 27.51 -3.36
C PHE A 68 11.34 27.65 -4.85
N ALA A 69 10.04 27.63 -5.12
CA ALA A 69 9.43 27.84 -6.43
C ALA A 69 8.68 29.18 -6.55
N GLU A 70 8.88 30.11 -5.61
CA GLU A 70 8.28 31.43 -5.68
C GLU A 70 8.76 32.23 -6.90
N ALA A 71 7.85 33.03 -7.47
CA ALA A 71 8.14 33.83 -8.66
C ALA A 71 9.31 34.84 -8.45
N SER A 72 9.59 35.21 -7.21
CA SER A 72 10.69 36.11 -6.85
C SER A 72 12.09 35.51 -7.00
N LEU A 73 12.20 34.16 -7.03
CA LEU A 73 13.44 33.42 -7.15
C LEU A 73 13.78 33.05 -8.60
N VAL A 74 12.86 33.28 -9.55
CA VAL A 74 13.01 32.91 -10.94
C VAL A 74 14.17 33.62 -11.62
N THR A 75 15.06 32.86 -12.25
CA THR A 75 16.23 33.37 -12.98
C THR A 75 16.04 33.34 -14.50
N ALA A 76 15.21 32.42 -15.03
CA ALA A 76 14.88 32.32 -16.44
C ALA A 76 13.38 32.19 -16.65
N THR A 77 12.78 33.00 -17.52
CA THR A 77 11.34 33.02 -17.80
C THR A 77 11.09 32.84 -19.29
N ALA A 78 10.20 31.92 -19.65
CA ALA A 78 9.72 31.82 -21.03
C ALA A 78 8.92 33.08 -21.41
N MET A 79 9.28 33.70 -22.51
CA MET A 79 8.68 34.94 -23.00
C MET A 79 7.61 34.73 -24.06
N GLN A 80 7.66 33.58 -24.76
CA GLN A 80 6.69 33.17 -25.76
C GLN A 80 6.65 31.63 -25.90
N THR A 81 5.58 31.14 -26.52
CA THR A 81 5.48 29.72 -26.90
C THR A 81 6.56 29.35 -27.91
N GLY A 82 7.26 28.22 -27.64
CA GLY A 82 8.32 27.76 -28.53
C GLY A 82 9.05 26.52 -28.00
N ASN A 83 10.14 26.16 -28.69
CA ASN A 83 10.98 25.05 -28.24
C ASN A 83 11.93 25.50 -27.13
N TRP A 84 12.26 24.58 -26.20
CA TRP A 84 13.21 24.85 -25.13
C TRP A 84 14.55 25.34 -25.63
N THR A 85 15.03 24.77 -26.74
CA THR A 85 16.37 25.09 -27.34
C THR A 85 16.35 26.31 -28.26
N ASP A 86 15.23 26.98 -28.45
CA ASP A 86 15.09 28.23 -29.21
C ASP A 86 15.34 29.43 -28.27
N PRO A 87 16.40 30.24 -28.47
CA PRO A 87 16.64 31.42 -27.65
C PRO A 87 15.48 32.41 -27.63
N ASP A 88 14.72 32.52 -28.73
CA ASP A 88 13.60 33.45 -28.81
C ASP A 88 12.50 33.08 -27.82
N THR A 89 12.35 31.78 -27.46
CA THR A 89 11.43 31.32 -26.41
C THR A 89 11.74 31.99 -25.06
N TRP A 90 13.02 32.30 -24.80
CA TRP A 90 13.55 32.81 -23.53
C TRP A 90 13.99 34.29 -23.61
N GLY A 91 13.61 35.01 -24.64
CA GLY A 91 14.02 36.41 -24.80
C GLY A 91 15.51 36.60 -25.16
N GLY A 92 16.14 35.59 -25.76
CA GLY A 92 17.49 35.62 -26.30
C GLY A 92 18.53 34.82 -25.53
N VAL A 93 18.24 34.29 -24.33
CA VAL A 93 19.17 33.53 -23.50
C VAL A 93 18.51 32.25 -23.01
N LEU A 94 19.11 31.13 -23.38
CA LEU A 94 18.61 29.79 -22.91
C LEU A 94 18.87 29.60 -21.41
N PRO A 95 17.99 28.85 -20.69
CA PRO A 95 18.26 28.40 -19.34
C PRO A 95 19.55 27.58 -19.24
N ILE A 96 20.31 27.79 -18.16
CA ILE A 96 21.60 27.16 -17.88
C ILE A 96 21.56 26.38 -16.56
N ASP A 97 22.64 25.70 -16.20
CA ASP A 97 22.77 24.97 -14.94
C ASP A 97 22.49 25.86 -13.74
N GLY A 98 21.67 25.34 -12.82
CA GLY A 98 21.27 26.01 -11.57
C GLY A 98 20.15 27.05 -11.74
N ASP A 99 19.59 27.23 -12.94
CA ASP A 99 18.48 28.16 -13.13
C ASP A 99 17.18 27.67 -12.45
N ILE A 100 16.43 28.63 -11.94
CA ILE A 100 15.03 28.50 -11.56
C ILE A 100 14.18 29.00 -12.72
N VAL A 101 13.62 28.08 -13.47
CA VAL A 101 12.90 28.32 -14.71
C VAL A 101 11.41 28.50 -14.44
N ARG A 102 10.78 29.48 -15.12
CA ARG A 102 9.34 29.66 -15.09
C ARG A 102 8.74 29.60 -16.50
N ILE A 103 7.66 28.83 -16.65
CA ILE A 103 6.79 28.82 -17.84
C ILE A 103 5.49 29.51 -17.44
N PRO A 104 5.27 30.79 -17.81
CA PRO A 104 4.06 31.53 -17.44
C PRO A 104 2.77 30.96 -18.03
N GLU A 105 1.65 31.29 -17.40
CA GLU A 105 0.32 30.95 -17.90
C GLU A 105 0.12 31.41 -19.35
N GLY A 106 -0.50 30.55 -20.17
CA GLY A 106 -0.73 30.80 -21.60
C GLY A 106 0.48 30.56 -22.50
N ILE A 107 1.65 30.24 -21.93
CA ILE A 107 2.87 29.89 -22.70
C ILE A 107 3.05 28.38 -22.68
N GLU A 108 3.39 27.81 -23.85
CA GLU A 108 3.76 26.42 -24.01
C GLU A 108 5.26 26.32 -24.38
N VAL A 109 6.03 25.58 -23.58
CA VAL A 109 7.41 25.26 -23.90
C VAL A 109 7.53 23.77 -24.24
N THR A 110 8.11 23.48 -25.42
CA THR A 110 8.31 22.11 -25.89
C THR A 110 9.76 21.67 -25.71
N VAL A 111 9.97 20.57 -24.99
CA VAL A 111 11.23 19.82 -25.01
C VAL A 111 11.20 18.92 -26.23
N ALA A 112 12.07 19.21 -27.21
CA ALA A 112 12.11 18.51 -28.51
C ALA A 112 13.43 17.74 -28.74
N SER A 113 14.33 17.71 -27.76
CA SER A 113 15.59 17.00 -27.78
C SER A 113 16.10 16.73 -26.38
N GLU A 114 17.17 16.02 -26.23
CA GLU A 114 17.90 15.87 -24.97
C GLU A 114 18.50 17.22 -24.53
N LEU A 115 18.19 17.65 -23.30
CA LEU A 115 18.70 18.87 -22.71
C LEU A 115 19.87 18.54 -21.77
N ASN A 116 21.00 19.27 -21.97
CA ASN A 116 22.18 19.07 -21.13
C ASN A 116 22.18 19.93 -19.86
N ALA A 117 21.40 21.02 -19.84
CA ALA A 117 21.31 21.90 -18.68
C ALA A 117 20.71 21.19 -17.48
N ARG A 118 21.34 21.37 -16.32
CA ARG A 118 20.90 20.85 -15.02
C ARG A 118 20.10 21.94 -14.30
N ILE A 119 18.81 21.85 -14.39
CA ILE A 119 17.87 22.88 -13.88
C ILE A 119 17.60 22.64 -12.40
N GLU A 120 17.74 23.67 -11.58
CA GLU A 120 17.43 23.57 -10.14
C GLU A 120 15.92 23.39 -9.91
N THR A 121 15.10 24.30 -10.46
CA THR A 121 13.64 24.21 -10.32
C THR A 121 12.95 24.63 -11.62
N ILE A 122 11.90 23.88 -12.01
CA ILE A 122 10.97 24.30 -13.06
C ILE A 122 9.61 24.57 -12.45
N ARG A 123 9.16 25.83 -12.50
CA ARG A 123 7.81 26.25 -12.18
C ARG A 123 6.95 26.30 -13.44
N ILE A 124 5.88 25.54 -13.49
CA ILE A 124 4.98 25.42 -14.63
C ILE A 124 3.66 26.07 -14.25
N ASP A 125 3.45 27.35 -14.64
CA ASP A 125 2.16 28.03 -14.60
C ASP A 125 1.41 27.89 -15.94
N GLY A 126 2.16 27.64 -17.04
CA GLY A 126 1.67 27.34 -18.39
C GLY A 126 1.76 25.86 -18.74
N THR A 127 2.30 25.51 -19.91
CA THR A 127 2.42 24.10 -20.35
C THR A 127 3.88 23.74 -20.65
N LEU A 128 4.36 22.67 -20.00
CA LEU A 128 5.59 21.97 -20.38
C LEU A 128 5.20 20.72 -21.19
N ARG A 129 5.62 20.66 -22.45
CA ARG A 129 5.32 19.57 -23.36
C ARG A 129 6.58 18.87 -23.82
N PHE A 130 6.50 17.55 -24.08
CA PHE A 130 7.58 16.77 -24.68
C PHE A 130 7.20 16.34 -26.10
N SER A 131 8.17 16.36 -27.03
CA SER A 131 7.99 15.85 -28.38
C SER A 131 7.64 14.36 -28.35
N ALA A 132 6.60 13.96 -29.08
CA ALA A 132 6.19 12.57 -29.16
C ALA A 132 7.06 11.72 -30.09
N SER A 133 7.81 12.34 -31.02
CA SER A 133 8.54 11.65 -32.11
C SER A 133 10.05 11.69 -32.00
N ASN A 134 10.59 12.36 -30.99
CA ASN A 134 12.03 12.48 -30.76
C ASN A 134 12.43 11.92 -29.41
N ASP A 135 13.68 11.48 -29.29
CA ASP A 135 14.27 11.25 -27.98
C ASP A 135 14.43 12.58 -27.25
N THR A 136 13.92 12.63 -26.02
CA THR A 136 13.93 13.84 -25.20
C THR A 136 14.44 13.51 -23.80
N MET A 137 15.21 14.43 -23.22
CA MET A 137 15.69 14.31 -21.84
C MET A 137 15.63 15.67 -21.15
N LEU A 138 15.18 15.68 -19.91
CA LEU A 138 15.20 16.84 -19.01
C LEU A 138 15.89 16.44 -17.71
N GLN A 139 16.85 17.25 -17.28
CA GLN A 139 17.55 17.10 -16.00
C GLN A 139 17.10 18.21 -15.06
N VAL A 140 16.47 17.86 -13.95
CA VAL A 140 15.87 18.84 -13.02
C VAL A 140 15.93 18.32 -11.59
N ASP A 141 16.26 19.16 -10.60
CA ASP A 141 16.11 18.77 -9.20
C ASP A 141 14.62 18.73 -8.83
N THR A 142 13.91 19.84 -9.04
CA THR A 142 12.49 19.92 -8.64
C THR A 142 11.61 20.49 -9.76
N MET A 143 10.48 19.82 -10.02
CA MET A 143 9.43 20.28 -10.91
C MET A 143 8.17 20.61 -10.11
N VAL A 144 7.61 21.81 -10.30
CA VAL A 144 6.38 22.25 -9.63
C VAL A 144 5.39 22.73 -10.68
N SER A 145 4.27 22.04 -10.88
CA SER A 145 3.16 22.59 -11.66
C SER A 145 2.14 23.23 -10.73
N THR A 146 1.75 24.47 -11.02
CA THR A 146 0.63 25.12 -10.32
C THR A 146 -0.70 24.62 -10.85
N CYS A 147 -1.83 24.96 -10.21
CA CYS A 147 -3.14 24.48 -10.66
C CYS A 147 -3.53 24.94 -12.08
N SER A 148 -2.98 26.06 -12.56
CA SER A 148 -3.12 26.51 -13.94
C SER A 148 -2.16 25.81 -14.92
N GLY A 149 -1.10 25.19 -14.37
CA GLY A 149 -0.04 24.56 -15.16
C GLY A 149 -0.43 23.21 -15.73
N ALA A 150 0.32 22.77 -16.74
CA ALA A 150 0.15 21.44 -17.34
C ALA A 150 1.51 20.81 -17.67
N LEU A 151 1.65 19.52 -17.34
CA LEU A 151 2.72 18.66 -17.82
C LEU A 151 2.13 17.69 -18.86
N GLU A 152 2.68 17.70 -20.07
CA GLU A 152 2.26 16.81 -21.17
C GLU A 152 3.45 16.05 -21.76
N ILE A 153 3.46 14.72 -21.59
CA ILE A 153 4.47 13.80 -22.16
C ILE A 153 3.73 12.76 -23.00
N GLY A 154 3.45 13.10 -24.25
CA GLY A 154 2.49 12.37 -25.07
C GLY A 154 1.04 12.57 -24.61
N THR A 155 0.10 12.13 -25.43
CA THR A 155 -1.34 12.16 -25.15
C THR A 155 -2.00 10.85 -25.60
N GLN A 156 -3.25 10.63 -25.25
CA GLN A 156 -3.99 9.43 -25.67
C GLN A 156 -4.02 9.26 -27.21
N THR A 157 -4.10 10.35 -27.95
CA THR A 157 -4.14 10.33 -29.43
C THR A 157 -2.77 10.45 -30.09
N SER A 158 -1.75 10.85 -29.32
CA SER A 158 -0.36 10.98 -29.76
C SER A 158 0.58 10.60 -28.60
N PRO A 159 0.63 9.32 -28.23
CA PRO A 159 1.58 8.86 -27.22
C PRO A 159 3.03 9.03 -27.72
N ILE A 160 4.01 9.00 -26.84
CA ILE A 160 5.42 8.93 -27.26
C ILE A 160 5.58 7.71 -28.18
N GLU A 161 6.08 7.94 -29.39
CA GLU A 161 6.23 6.91 -30.42
C GLU A 161 7.14 5.76 -29.95
N THR A 162 6.91 4.55 -30.46
CA THR A 162 7.65 3.34 -30.04
C THR A 162 9.16 3.39 -30.30
N ASN A 163 9.61 4.27 -31.18
CA ASN A 163 11.00 4.50 -31.53
C ASN A 163 11.58 5.80 -30.93
N ALA A 164 10.81 6.46 -30.07
CA ALA A 164 11.22 7.64 -29.33
C ALA A 164 11.12 7.41 -27.82
N SER A 165 11.83 8.23 -27.04
CA SER A 165 11.84 8.17 -25.58
C SER A 165 11.67 9.55 -24.96
N ALA A 166 11.10 9.60 -23.74
CA ALA A 166 11.07 10.81 -22.93
C ALA A 166 11.60 10.46 -21.52
N THR A 167 12.73 11.07 -21.14
CA THR A 167 13.39 10.79 -19.87
C THR A 167 13.44 12.05 -19.00
N ILE A 168 12.97 11.94 -17.77
CA ILE A 168 13.12 12.96 -16.73
C ILE A 168 14.06 12.41 -15.66
N ILE A 169 15.16 13.13 -15.42
CA ILE A 169 16.17 12.76 -14.42
C ILE A 169 16.10 13.75 -13.28
N PHE A 170 15.74 13.25 -12.07
CA PHE A 170 15.87 14.04 -10.86
C PHE A 170 17.34 14.04 -10.44
N ILE A 171 17.98 15.21 -10.60
CA ILE A 171 19.42 15.38 -10.39
C ILE A 171 19.79 15.47 -8.92
N ASP A 172 21.03 15.13 -8.59
CA ASP A 172 21.60 15.24 -7.24
C ASP A 172 22.59 16.41 -7.18
N ASP A 173 22.10 17.60 -6.87
CA ASP A 173 22.92 18.80 -6.72
C ASP A 173 23.17 19.17 -5.24
N GLY A 174 23.20 18.16 -4.36
CA GLY A 174 23.48 18.30 -2.94
C GLY A 174 22.33 17.81 -2.06
N PRO A 175 22.38 18.02 -0.75
CA PRO A 175 21.36 17.55 0.18
C PRO A 175 20.04 18.31 -0.01
N VAL A 176 18.91 17.59 0.09
CA VAL A 176 17.59 18.22 0.20
C VAL A 176 17.56 19.06 1.47
N SER A 177 17.33 20.35 1.35
CA SER A 177 17.51 21.32 2.45
C SER A 177 16.29 22.20 2.73
N ASP A 178 15.19 22.06 1.96
CA ASP A 178 13.96 22.76 2.28
C ASP A 178 13.34 22.24 3.58
N SER A 179 12.64 23.10 4.31
CA SER A 179 12.14 22.80 5.66
C SER A 179 11.13 21.64 5.71
N GLN A 180 10.52 21.29 4.58
CA GLN A 180 9.55 20.20 4.45
C GLN A 180 10.17 18.95 3.82
N LEU A 181 11.44 19.02 3.39
CA LEU A 181 12.11 17.96 2.62
C LEU A 181 11.27 17.48 1.43
N ILE A 182 10.62 18.43 0.72
CA ILE A 182 9.69 18.14 -0.37
C ILE A 182 10.29 18.41 -1.75
N SER A 183 11.40 19.14 -1.84
CA SER A 183 12.16 19.31 -3.09
C SER A 183 12.75 17.98 -3.58
N ARG A 184 13.38 18.02 -4.71
CA ARG A 184 13.87 16.89 -5.48
C ARG A 184 12.77 15.91 -5.85
N GLY A 185 12.13 16.19 -6.99
CA GLY A 185 11.02 15.41 -7.51
C GLY A 185 10.01 16.25 -8.27
N ALA A 186 8.79 15.75 -8.41
CA ALA A 186 7.72 16.45 -9.07
C ALA A 186 6.53 16.66 -8.13
N LEU A 187 6.13 17.93 -7.96
CA LEU A 187 4.95 18.36 -7.21
C LEU A 187 3.90 18.85 -8.23
N LEU A 188 2.93 18.01 -8.55
CA LEU A 188 2.04 18.22 -9.67
C LEU A 188 0.63 18.56 -9.19
N MET A 189 0.35 19.87 -9.08
CA MET A 189 -0.97 20.40 -8.71
C MET A 189 -1.84 20.68 -9.95
N GLY A 190 -1.24 20.84 -11.12
CA GLY A 190 -1.91 21.10 -12.40
C GLY A 190 -2.19 19.83 -13.20
N ARG A 191 -2.82 20.00 -14.36
CA ARG A 191 -3.13 18.89 -15.27
C ARG A 191 -1.88 18.10 -15.64
N THR A 192 -1.94 16.79 -15.48
CA THR A 192 -0.80 15.88 -15.73
C THR A 192 -1.23 14.81 -16.73
N VAL A 193 -0.64 14.79 -17.92
CA VAL A 193 -0.90 13.80 -18.97
C VAL A 193 0.41 13.18 -19.41
N ILE A 194 0.55 11.88 -19.22
CA ILE A 194 1.77 11.13 -19.54
C ILE A 194 1.35 9.85 -20.26
N HIS A 195 1.67 9.75 -21.54
CA HIS A 195 1.33 8.60 -22.36
C HIS A 195 2.55 8.09 -23.13
N GLY A 196 3.15 7.01 -22.62
CA GLY A 196 4.13 6.21 -23.35
C GLY A 196 3.48 5.28 -24.38
N ALA A 197 4.31 4.65 -25.20
CA ALA A 197 3.87 3.64 -26.16
C ALA A 197 3.13 2.48 -25.45
N PRO A 198 1.93 2.09 -25.89
CA PRO A 198 1.17 1.02 -25.28
C PRO A 198 1.90 -0.32 -25.28
N LYS A 199 1.92 -1.01 -24.15
CA LYS A 199 2.63 -2.27 -23.98
C LYS A 199 1.88 -3.20 -23.03
N THR A 200 1.75 -4.49 -23.39
CA THR A 200 1.25 -5.51 -22.46
C THR A 200 2.11 -5.54 -21.21
N HIS A 201 1.52 -5.35 -20.05
CA HIS A 201 2.26 -5.24 -18.78
C HIS A 201 2.73 -6.60 -18.25
N ARG A 202 1.93 -7.65 -18.43
CA ARG A 202 2.25 -9.03 -18.00
C ARG A 202 1.63 -10.07 -18.93
N ALA A 203 2.19 -11.28 -18.89
CA ALA A 203 1.65 -12.44 -19.58
C ALA A 203 1.79 -13.70 -18.70
N VAL A 204 0.97 -14.72 -18.96
CA VAL A 204 1.08 -16.02 -18.31
C VAL A 204 2.03 -16.93 -19.11
N ILE A 205 2.96 -17.56 -18.42
CA ILE A 205 3.89 -18.54 -18.97
C ILE A 205 3.19 -19.92 -18.99
N SER A 206 3.13 -20.59 -20.15
CA SER A 206 2.52 -21.91 -20.28
C SER A 206 3.16 -22.71 -21.44
N PRO A 207 3.71 -23.91 -21.18
CA PRO A 207 3.90 -24.54 -19.87
C PRO A 207 4.83 -23.71 -18.98
N HIS A 208 4.86 -24.01 -17.67
CA HIS A 208 5.77 -23.38 -16.73
C HIS A 208 7.22 -23.51 -17.20
N ALA A 209 8.04 -22.49 -16.91
CA ALA A 209 9.43 -22.47 -17.32
C ALA A 209 10.34 -23.10 -16.25
N ASN A 210 11.41 -23.77 -16.70
CA ASN A 210 12.34 -24.48 -15.82
C ASN A 210 13.74 -23.87 -15.91
N GLN A 211 14.57 -24.17 -14.94
CA GLN A 211 15.99 -23.86 -14.98
C GLN A 211 16.61 -24.37 -16.30
N GLY A 212 17.35 -23.52 -16.98
CA GLY A 212 17.99 -23.83 -18.26
C GLY A 212 17.16 -23.45 -19.48
N ASP A 213 15.88 -23.13 -19.34
CA ASP A 213 15.06 -22.66 -20.45
C ASP A 213 15.54 -21.31 -20.98
N LEU A 214 15.58 -21.18 -22.29
CA LEU A 214 15.92 -19.94 -23.01
C LEU A 214 14.68 -19.29 -23.63
N VAL A 215 13.59 -20.05 -23.79
CA VAL A 215 12.37 -19.61 -24.46
C VAL A 215 11.20 -19.69 -23.49
N LEU A 216 10.51 -18.56 -23.31
CA LEU A 216 9.24 -18.51 -22.63
C LEU A 216 8.11 -18.70 -23.67
N ASN A 217 7.21 -19.62 -23.41
CA ASN A 217 5.96 -19.76 -24.16
C ASN A 217 4.86 -19.04 -23.37
N LEU A 218 4.18 -18.10 -24.01
CA LEU A 218 3.13 -17.32 -23.40
C LEU A 218 1.76 -17.82 -23.82
N THR A 219 0.75 -17.66 -22.98
CA THR A 219 -0.63 -18.02 -23.33
C THR A 219 -1.22 -17.14 -24.43
N THR A 220 -0.72 -15.89 -24.55
CA THR A 220 -1.18 -14.90 -25.53
C THR A 220 0.03 -14.20 -26.18
N VAL A 221 -0.18 -13.66 -27.38
CA VAL A 221 0.83 -12.84 -28.06
C VAL A 221 0.91 -11.48 -27.34
N PRO A 222 2.06 -11.10 -26.76
CA PRO A 222 2.19 -9.83 -26.09
C PRO A 222 2.24 -8.66 -27.09
N SER A 223 1.44 -7.62 -26.85
CA SER A 223 1.45 -6.41 -27.68
C SER A 223 2.52 -5.43 -27.20
N GLY A 224 3.23 -4.78 -28.15
CA GLY A 224 4.18 -3.72 -27.88
C GLY A 224 5.54 -4.18 -27.29
N TRP A 225 5.75 -5.47 -27.04
CA TRP A 225 7.04 -5.98 -26.61
C TRP A 225 8.06 -5.91 -27.73
N GLN A 226 9.30 -5.58 -27.37
CA GLN A 226 10.41 -5.39 -28.32
C GLN A 226 11.65 -6.14 -27.86
N VAL A 227 12.55 -6.42 -28.82
CA VAL A 227 13.91 -6.90 -28.51
C VAL A 227 14.62 -5.86 -27.66
N GLY A 228 15.25 -6.31 -26.58
CA GLY A 228 15.89 -5.45 -25.59
C GLY A 228 15.01 -5.08 -24.40
N ASP A 229 13.70 -5.35 -24.44
CA ASP A 229 12.83 -5.15 -23.28
C ASP A 229 13.29 -6.01 -22.10
N GLU A 230 13.23 -5.42 -20.91
CA GLU A 230 13.50 -6.06 -19.63
C GLU A 230 12.24 -6.77 -19.11
N LEU A 231 12.38 -8.04 -18.85
CA LEU A 231 11.33 -8.89 -18.31
C LEU A 231 11.65 -9.32 -16.88
N VAL A 232 10.64 -9.31 -16.04
CA VAL A 232 10.69 -9.89 -14.68
C VAL A 232 9.89 -11.19 -14.71
N ILE A 233 10.56 -12.32 -14.57
CA ILE A 233 9.95 -13.65 -14.43
C ILE A 233 9.70 -13.85 -12.93
N THR A 234 8.46 -14.06 -12.54
CA THR A 234 8.08 -14.10 -11.12
C THR A 234 8.65 -15.33 -10.42
N GLY A 235 9.10 -15.14 -9.18
CA GLY A 235 9.56 -16.20 -8.31
C GLY A 235 8.42 -17.12 -7.88
N THR A 236 8.71 -18.41 -7.79
CA THR A 236 7.75 -19.45 -7.37
C THR A 236 8.26 -20.28 -6.19
N VAL A 237 9.44 -19.97 -5.68
CA VAL A 237 10.01 -20.67 -4.53
C VAL A 237 9.28 -20.19 -3.26
N PRO A 238 8.72 -21.13 -2.52
CA PRO A 238 7.99 -20.83 -1.29
C PRO A 238 8.85 -20.09 -0.25
N ASN A 239 8.31 -19.08 0.40
CA ASN A 239 8.99 -18.25 1.40
C ASN A 239 10.31 -17.60 0.91
N ASP A 240 10.52 -17.53 -0.41
CA ASP A 240 11.63 -16.79 -0.99
C ASP A 240 11.09 -15.72 -1.96
N PRO A 241 10.80 -14.51 -1.46
CA PRO A 241 10.31 -13.41 -2.29
C PRO A 241 11.34 -12.91 -3.30
N THR A 242 12.59 -13.40 -3.24
CA THR A 242 13.69 -12.97 -4.10
C THR A 242 14.02 -13.99 -5.19
N SER A 243 13.20 -15.03 -5.37
CA SER A 243 13.39 -16.08 -6.39
C SER A 243 12.93 -15.70 -7.80
N ASP A 244 12.63 -14.42 -8.04
CA ASP A 244 12.38 -13.86 -9.36
C ASP A 244 13.68 -13.71 -10.19
N GLU A 245 13.53 -13.62 -11.51
CA GLU A 245 14.67 -13.41 -12.40
C GLU A 245 14.39 -12.29 -13.41
N ILE A 246 15.39 -11.42 -13.64
CA ILE A 246 15.36 -10.41 -14.69
C ILE A 246 16.09 -10.95 -15.92
N ARG A 247 15.46 -10.83 -17.08
CA ARG A 247 16.03 -11.18 -18.40
C ARG A 247 15.63 -10.15 -19.44
N THR A 248 16.44 -10.01 -20.47
CA THR A 248 16.09 -9.20 -21.63
C THR A 248 15.62 -10.07 -22.80
N ILE A 249 14.80 -9.49 -23.65
CA ILE A 249 14.28 -10.16 -24.83
C ILE A 249 15.36 -10.15 -25.93
N ALA A 250 15.75 -11.33 -26.43
CA ALA A 250 16.63 -11.50 -27.57
C ALA A 250 15.86 -11.59 -28.90
N SER A 251 14.68 -12.25 -28.91
CA SER A 251 13.79 -12.31 -30.07
C SER A 251 12.37 -12.67 -29.69
N ILE A 252 11.41 -12.31 -30.53
CA ILE A 252 9.98 -12.61 -30.35
C ILE A 252 9.47 -13.30 -31.62
N ASN A 253 8.78 -14.42 -31.45
CA ASN A 253 8.10 -15.13 -32.52
C ASN A 253 6.68 -15.49 -32.05
N SER A 254 5.70 -14.64 -32.38
CA SER A 254 4.34 -14.78 -31.91
C SER A 254 4.27 -14.76 -30.36
N ASN A 255 3.83 -15.85 -29.72
CA ASN A 255 3.78 -16.02 -28.28
C ASN A 255 5.03 -16.67 -27.67
N GLN A 256 6.08 -16.86 -28.45
CA GLN A 256 7.38 -17.35 -27.98
C GLN A 256 8.35 -16.19 -27.84
N VAL A 257 8.91 -16.03 -26.65
CA VAL A 257 9.89 -15.00 -26.30
C VAL A 257 11.21 -15.68 -25.97
N THR A 258 12.24 -15.45 -26.80
CA THR A 258 13.59 -15.92 -26.52
C THR A 258 14.30 -14.91 -25.63
N LEU A 259 14.88 -15.37 -24.56
CA LEU A 259 15.63 -14.57 -23.59
C LEU A 259 17.08 -14.39 -24.03
N SER A 260 17.77 -13.38 -23.53
CA SER A 260 19.21 -13.15 -23.78
C SER A 260 20.12 -14.17 -23.08
N SER A 261 19.63 -14.80 -22.01
CA SER A 261 20.32 -15.86 -21.27
C SER A 261 19.28 -16.83 -20.66
N VAL A 262 19.71 -18.05 -20.39
CA VAL A 262 18.87 -19.09 -19.79
C VAL A 262 18.41 -18.71 -18.38
N LEU A 263 17.30 -19.27 -17.96
CA LEU A 263 16.82 -19.18 -16.59
C LEU A 263 17.76 -19.93 -15.63
N SER A 264 17.97 -19.37 -14.46
CA SER A 264 18.83 -19.95 -13.40
C SER A 264 18.02 -20.73 -12.37
N LEU A 265 16.70 -20.50 -12.32
CA LEU A 265 15.76 -21.10 -11.38
C LEU A 265 14.59 -21.75 -12.12
N ASP A 266 13.88 -22.62 -11.42
CA ASP A 266 12.58 -23.10 -11.85
C ASP A 266 11.51 -22.08 -11.54
N HIS A 267 10.66 -21.79 -12.54
CA HIS A 267 9.49 -20.91 -12.41
C HIS A 267 8.23 -21.74 -12.65
N ALA A 268 7.97 -22.67 -11.74
CA ALA A 268 6.89 -23.64 -11.86
C ALA A 268 5.97 -23.60 -10.63
N ALA A 269 4.67 -23.52 -10.87
CA ALA A 269 3.67 -23.69 -9.83
C ALA A 269 3.54 -25.21 -9.49
N PRO A 270 3.07 -25.56 -8.28
CA PRO A 270 2.90 -26.96 -7.87
C PRO A 270 1.83 -27.71 -8.67
N ARG A 271 1.03 -27.01 -9.45
CA ARG A 271 -0.04 -27.55 -10.29
C ARG A 271 -0.08 -26.84 -11.63
N ALA A 272 -0.39 -27.60 -12.69
CA ALA A 272 -0.42 -27.06 -14.05
C ALA A 272 -1.56 -26.06 -14.32
N ASP A 273 -2.58 -26.04 -13.47
CA ASP A 273 -3.73 -25.12 -13.54
C ASP A 273 -3.53 -23.80 -12.78
N LEU A 274 -2.37 -23.59 -12.16
CA LEU A 274 -1.97 -22.34 -11.52
C LEU A 274 -1.10 -21.51 -12.46
N ASN A 275 -1.23 -20.19 -12.39
CA ASN A 275 -0.52 -19.29 -13.29
C ASN A 275 0.86 -18.92 -12.73
N VAL A 276 1.83 -18.82 -13.62
CA VAL A 276 3.12 -18.16 -13.40
C VAL A 276 3.22 -17.02 -14.39
N TYR A 277 3.64 -15.86 -13.92
CA TYR A 277 3.63 -14.64 -14.74
C TYR A 277 5.03 -14.19 -15.14
N VAL A 278 5.08 -13.46 -16.24
CA VAL A 278 6.21 -12.62 -16.64
C VAL A 278 5.70 -11.21 -16.87
N ALA A 279 6.36 -10.22 -16.27
CA ALA A 279 6.03 -8.81 -16.44
C ALA A 279 7.08 -8.11 -17.31
N ASN A 280 6.64 -7.19 -18.16
CA ASN A 280 7.53 -6.34 -18.94
C ASN A 280 7.76 -5.03 -18.18
N ALA A 281 9.00 -4.78 -17.76
CA ALA A 281 9.38 -3.61 -16.98
C ALA A 281 9.81 -2.41 -17.82
N THR A 282 9.96 -2.54 -19.13
CA THR A 282 10.40 -1.46 -20.00
C THR A 282 9.27 -0.56 -20.46
N ARG A 283 9.46 0.75 -20.34
CA ARG A 283 8.60 1.79 -20.91
C ARG A 283 9.48 2.85 -21.58
N ASN A 284 8.92 3.56 -22.56
CA ASN A 284 9.67 4.60 -23.29
C ASN A 284 9.44 6.03 -22.73
N VAL A 285 8.64 6.16 -21.67
CA VAL A 285 8.62 7.34 -20.81
C VAL A 285 9.18 6.94 -19.47
N GLU A 286 10.25 7.58 -18.99
CA GLU A 286 10.89 7.23 -17.73
C GLU A 286 11.16 8.45 -16.86
N PHE A 287 10.79 8.32 -15.57
CA PHE A 287 11.22 9.21 -14.50
C PHE A 287 12.19 8.43 -13.62
N ARG A 288 13.37 8.98 -13.38
CA ARG A 288 14.37 8.29 -12.55
C ARG A 288 15.23 9.23 -11.72
N SER A 289 15.75 8.73 -10.63
CA SER A 289 16.76 9.42 -9.85
C SER A 289 18.13 9.30 -10.51
N GLU A 290 18.94 10.35 -10.46
CA GLU A 290 20.35 10.30 -10.82
C GLU A 290 21.15 9.53 -9.78
N ASN A 291 20.92 9.82 -8.49
CA ASN A 291 21.54 9.14 -7.36
C ASN A 291 20.53 8.20 -6.69
N THR A 292 20.94 6.94 -6.53
CA THR A 292 20.09 5.88 -5.97
C THR A 292 20.19 5.73 -4.45
N SER A 293 21.02 6.53 -3.76
CA SER A 293 21.03 6.61 -2.30
C SER A 293 19.70 7.17 -1.81
N ILE A 294 19.08 6.55 -0.81
CA ILE A 294 17.68 6.82 -0.43
C ILE A 294 17.39 8.31 -0.21
N GLN A 295 18.27 9.02 0.54
CA GLN A 295 18.09 10.45 0.82
C GLN A 295 18.21 11.35 -0.41
N ASN A 296 18.79 10.85 -1.51
CA ASN A 296 19.05 11.62 -2.72
C ASN A 296 18.09 11.30 -3.87
N ARG A 297 17.12 10.39 -3.65
CA ARG A 297 16.15 10.01 -4.68
C ARG A 297 15.08 11.09 -4.88
N GLY A 298 14.59 11.17 -6.10
CA GLY A 298 13.39 11.92 -6.43
C GLY A 298 12.11 11.23 -5.94
N HIS A 299 11.00 11.96 -5.95
CA HIS A 299 9.66 11.42 -5.68
C HIS A 299 8.62 12.14 -6.55
N ILE A 300 7.42 11.59 -6.66
CA ILE A 300 6.33 12.23 -7.41
C ILE A 300 5.10 12.33 -6.51
N MET A 301 4.61 13.55 -6.33
CA MET A 301 3.39 13.85 -5.58
C MET A 301 2.38 14.50 -6.52
N LEU A 302 1.24 13.85 -6.70
CA LEU A 302 0.14 14.26 -7.55
C LEU A 302 -0.98 14.83 -6.65
N MET A 303 -1.26 16.11 -6.79
CA MET A 303 -2.25 16.85 -6.00
C MET A 303 -3.36 17.39 -6.89
N ASN A 304 -3.72 16.67 -7.94
CA ASN A 304 -4.80 17.03 -8.86
C ASN A 304 -5.55 15.79 -9.36
N ALA A 305 -6.86 15.93 -9.57
CA ALA A 305 -7.72 14.88 -10.08
C ALA A 305 -7.61 14.68 -11.62
N ASN A 306 -6.97 15.61 -12.35
CA ASN A 306 -6.81 15.55 -13.80
C ASN A 306 -5.48 14.90 -14.19
N ALA A 307 -5.11 13.82 -13.51
CA ALA A 307 -3.92 13.04 -13.82
C ALA A 307 -4.32 11.80 -14.65
N ASP A 308 -3.71 11.66 -15.83
CA ASP A 308 -3.84 10.53 -16.74
C ASP A 308 -2.45 10.05 -17.14
N ILE A 309 -1.96 9.00 -16.48
CA ILE A 309 -0.60 8.47 -16.60
C ILE A 309 -0.69 7.05 -17.18
N GLN A 310 -0.17 6.86 -18.40
CA GLN A 310 -0.21 5.57 -19.07
C GLN A 310 1.16 5.18 -19.63
N ASN A 311 1.55 3.92 -19.38
CA ASN A 311 2.77 3.32 -19.91
C ASN A 311 4.04 4.13 -19.61
N ALA A 312 4.19 4.59 -18.36
CA ALA A 312 5.39 5.24 -17.85
C ALA A 312 6.16 4.32 -16.88
N ARG A 313 7.45 4.56 -16.72
CA ARG A 313 8.31 3.88 -15.75
C ARG A 313 8.86 4.88 -14.72
N PHE A 314 8.86 4.47 -13.47
CA PHE A 314 9.35 5.22 -12.32
C PHE A 314 10.43 4.40 -11.65
N THR A 315 11.70 4.78 -11.88
CA THR A 315 12.86 3.97 -11.50
C THR A 315 13.65 4.62 -10.37
N GLU A 316 13.93 3.85 -9.30
CA GLU A 316 14.74 4.31 -8.17
C GLU A 316 14.18 5.61 -7.55
N LEU A 317 12.84 5.72 -7.47
CA LEU A 317 12.16 6.86 -6.85
C LEU A 317 11.71 6.51 -5.43
N GLY A 318 11.47 7.57 -4.65
CA GLY A 318 11.03 7.51 -3.26
C GLY A 318 12.17 7.71 -2.27
N ARG A 319 11.88 8.47 -1.18
CA ARG A 319 12.80 8.72 -0.06
C ARG A 319 12.25 8.29 1.29
N THR A 320 10.96 7.99 1.38
CA THR A 320 10.40 7.37 2.58
C THR A 320 10.93 5.95 2.67
N ASP A 321 11.80 5.69 3.64
CA ASP A 321 12.44 4.39 3.85
C ASP A 321 11.61 3.54 4.81
N LYS A 322 11.00 2.49 4.28
CA LYS A 322 10.18 1.56 5.06
C LYS A 322 10.98 0.43 5.72
N THR A 323 12.30 0.38 5.51
CA THR A 323 13.18 -0.54 6.27
C THR A 323 13.49 -0.01 7.67
N THR A 324 13.28 1.29 7.91
CA THR A 324 13.45 1.97 9.19
C THR A 324 12.18 2.70 9.58
N GLU A 325 12.06 3.04 10.86
CA GLU A 325 10.92 3.80 11.35
C GLU A 325 10.83 5.20 10.75
N LEU A 326 9.61 5.68 10.52
CA LEU A 326 9.35 7.09 10.28
C LEU A 326 9.79 7.93 11.50
N ASN A 327 10.40 9.08 11.25
CA ASN A 327 10.85 9.98 12.28
C ASN A 327 10.43 11.45 12.06
N ASP A 328 9.30 11.63 11.38
CA ASP A 328 8.63 12.91 11.18
C ASP A 328 7.80 13.32 12.40
N PHE A 329 6.93 12.45 12.88
CA PHE A 329 5.99 12.71 13.98
C PHE A 329 5.91 11.54 14.95
N GLU A 330 5.63 11.86 16.22
CA GLU A 330 5.20 10.94 17.26
C GLU A 330 3.78 11.33 17.69
N PHE A 331 2.91 10.31 17.80
CA PHE A 331 1.53 10.50 18.25
C PHE A 331 1.44 10.20 19.74
N LEU A 332 0.98 11.18 20.50
CA LEU A 332 0.80 11.08 21.94
C LEU A 332 -0.69 10.88 22.22
N PHE A 333 -1.05 9.63 22.46
CA PHE A 333 -2.40 9.25 22.86
C PHE A 333 -2.64 9.62 24.32
N PRO A 334 -3.86 10.01 24.76
CA PRO A 334 -4.19 10.20 26.16
C PRO A 334 -3.85 8.98 27.02
N GLU A 335 -3.35 9.18 28.25
CA GLU A 335 -2.92 8.10 29.15
C GLU A 335 -4.03 7.10 29.52
N ASP A 336 -5.27 7.50 29.43
CA ASP A 336 -6.47 6.68 29.65
C ASP A 336 -6.86 5.83 28.42
N GLY A 337 -6.13 5.99 27.31
CA GLY A 337 -6.26 5.22 26.08
C GLY A 337 -4.95 4.54 25.63
N ALA A 338 -3.96 4.43 26.51
CA ALA A 338 -2.72 3.71 26.21
C ALA A 338 -2.95 2.19 26.30
N GLY A 339 -3.33 1.62 25.25
CA GLY A 339 -3.65 0.23 25.00
C GLY A 339 -4.42 0.23 23.69
N ASP A 340 -4.88 -0.89 23.27
CA ASP A 340 -5.65 -1.06 22.04
C ASP A 340 -6.82 -0.05 21.81
N ASP A 341 -7.04 0.92 22.69
CA ASP A 341 -8.05 1.98 22.67
C ASP A 341 -7.49 3.30 22.11
N ALA A 342 -6.88 3.29 20.90
CA ALA A 342 -6.41 4.53 20.28
C ALA A 342 -7.58 5.54 20.17
N PRO A 343 -7.50 6.72 20.80
CA PRO A 343 -8.56 7.70 20.74
C PRO A 343 -8.73 8.23 19.32
N ASP A 344 -9.91 8.77 19.01
CA ASP A 344 -10.17 9.41 17.71
C ASP A 344 -9.29 10.64 17.46
N THR A 345 -8.60 11.11 18.51
CA THR A 345 -7.66 12.24 18.43
C THR A 345 -6.40 11.96 19.22
N ALA A 346 -5.28 12.48 18.76
CA ALA A 346 -4.00 12.45 19.46
C ALA A 346 -3.33 13.83 19.41
N ARG A 347 -2.41 14.09 20.35
CA ARG A 347 -1.44 15.17 20.20
C ARG A 347 -0.27 14.70 19.36
N VAL A 348 0.35 15.61 18.64
CA VAL A 348 1.46 15.29 17.73
C VAL A 348 2.69 16.08 18.12
N THR A 349 3.83 15.42 18.16
CA THR A 349 5.14 16.06 18.33
C THR A 349 5.99 15.82 17.09
N ALA A 350 6.46 16.89 16.45
CA ALA A 350 7.42 16.77 15.36
C ALA A 350 8.77 16.30 15.88
N LEU A 351 9.31 15.24 15.29
CA LEU A 351 10.60 14.67 15.67
C LEU A 351 11.78 15.31 14.94
N GLY A 352 11.51 16.00 13.81
CA GLY A 352 12.53 16.68 13.02
C GLY A 352 13.52 15.75 12.32
N GLY A 353 13.14 14.50 12.09
CA GLY A 353 13.94 13.54 11.34
C GLY A 353 13.86 13.74 9.83
N ASN A 354 14.60 12.93 9.11
CA ASN A 354 14.69 12.97 7.63
C ASN A 354 13.99 11.78 6.93
N ASN A 355 13.59 10.75 7.67
CA ASN A 355 12.72 9.68 7.17
C ASN A 355 11.26 10.06 7.38
N ILE A 356 10.73 10.84 6.45
CA ILE A 356 9.40 11.43 6.54
C ILE A 356 8.44 10.74 5.57
N ARG A 357 7.15 10.67 5.95
CA ARG A 357 6.09 10.10 5.11
C ARG A 357 5.83 10.92 3.86
N GLY A 358 5.19 10.31 2.85
CA GLY A 358 4.70 10.98 1.64
C GLY A 358 5.74 11.16 0.53
N ARG A 359 6.99 10.73 0.69
CA ARG A 359 8.04 10.81 -0.35
C ARG A 359 8.15 9.47 -1.08
N TYR A 360 7.02 9.03 -1.70
CA TYR A 360 6.92 7.75 -2.40
C TYR A 360 7.21 7.89 -3.90
N ALA A 361 7.35 6.75 -4.58
CA ALA A 361 7.67 6.74 -6.02
C ALA A 361 6.58 7.43 -6.84
N ILE A 362 5.31 7.12 -6.60
CA ILE A 362 4.14 7.82 -7.16
C ILE A 362 3.04 7.90 -6.09
N HIS A 363 2.67 9.12 -5.73
CA HIS A 363 1.79 9.40 -4.58
C HIS A 363 0.68 10.37 -4.98
N PHE A 364 -0.56 9.89 -5.01
CA PHE A 364 -1.74 10.74 -5.07
C PHE A 364 -2.05 11.23 -3.67
N HIS A 365 -1.98 12.54 -3.47
CA HIS A 365 -2.09 13.15 -2.15
C HIS A 365 -3.32 14.06 -2.06
N GLN A 366 -4.35 13.58 -1.36
CA GLN A 366 -5.55 14.31 -0.98
C GLN A 366 -6.26 15.04 -2.14
N ILE A 367 -6.45 14.34 -3.28
CA ILE A 367 -7.18 14.91 -4.43
C ILE A 367 -8.71 14.79 -4.29
N GLY A 368 -9.18 14.26 -3.16
CA GLY A 368 -10.60 14.11 -2.82
C GLY A 368 -11.19 12.74 -3.13
N THR A 369 -12.22 12.38 -2.36
CA THR A 369 -12.89 11.07 -2.42
C THR A 369 -14.37 11.18 -2.80
N ASP A 370 -14.73 12.19 -3.61
CA ASP A 370 -16.08 12.36 -4.15
C ASP A 370 -16.26 11.45 -5.37
N PRO A 371 -17.15 10.44 -5.32
CA PRO A 371 -17.37 9.50 -6.42
C PRO A 371 -18.06 10.14 -7.63
N SER A 372 -18.60 11.35 -7.52
CA SER A 372 -19.17 12.08 -8.66
C SER A 372 -18.10 12.67 -9.58
N ASN A 373 -16.86 12.81 -9.11
CA ASN A 373 -15.73 13.26 -9.91
C ASN A 373 -15.07 12.07 -10.62
N PRO A 374 -14.59 12.24 -11.86
CA PRO A 374 -13.80 11.21 -12.54
C PRO A 374 -12.57 10.85 -11.74
N PRO A 375 -12.17 9.55 -11.66
CA PRO A 375 -10.95 9.16 -11.03
C PRO A 375 -9.72 9.62 -11.80
N ALA A 376 -8.65 9.95 -11.10
CA ALA A 376 -7.32 9.98 -11.69
C ALA A 376 -6.95 8.56 -12.18
N LEU A 377 -6.12 8.45 -13.21
CA LEU A 377 -5.77 7.18 -13.84
C LEU A 377 -4.26 6.97 -13.88
N VAL A 378 -3.82 5.78 -13.43
CA VAL A 378 -2.50 5.24 -13.76
C VAL A 378 -2.69 3.87 -14.39
N LYS A 379 -2.22 3.70 -15.64
CA LYS A 379 -2.43 2.47 -16.39
C LYS A 379 -1.17 1.99 -17.08
N GLY A 380 -0.92 0.68 -17.03
CA GLY A 380 0.18 0.04 -17.76
C GLY A 380 1.56 0.54 -17.37
N SER A 381 1.69 1.22 -16.24
CA SER A 381 2.92 1.85 -15.76
C SER A 381 3.72 0.92 -14.83
N VAL A 382 4.98 1.27 -14.60
CA VAL A 382 5.92 0.46 -13.82
C VAL A 382 6.55 1.32 -12.72
N VAL A 383 6.54 0.86 -11.46
CA VAL A 383 7.42 1.34 -10.40
C VAL A 383 8.50 0.28 -10.16
N PHE A 384 9.76 0.68 -10.24
CA PHE A 384 10.91 -0.22 -10.24
C PHE A 384 11.97 0.23 -9.22
N ASN A 385 12.22 -0.61 -8.21
CA ASN A 385 13.16 -0.41 -7.10
C ASN A 385 12.90 0.85 -6.26
N GLY A 386 12.11 0.71 -5.20
CA GLY A 386 11.82 1.78 -4.25
C GLY A 386 12.15 1.41 -2.80
N PRO A 387 12.55 2.39 -1.95
CA PRO A 387 12.84 2.16 -0.54
C PRO A 387 11.57 2.13 0.32
N GLY A 388 10.43 2.35 -0.28
CA GLY A 388 9.12 2.40 0.34
C GLY A 388 8.01 2.00 -0.63
N TRP A 389 6.81 2.50 -0.40
CA TRP A 389 5.64 2.14 -1.17
C TRP A 389 5.73 2.58 -2.64
N GLY A 390 5.13 1.78 -3.54
CA GLY A 390 5.16 2.02 -4.97
C GLY A 390 4.07 2.95 -5.45
N PHE A 391 2.86 2.40 -5.66
CA PHE A 391 1.67 3.14 -6.07
C PHE A 391 0.82 3.47 -4.85
N VAL A 392 0.74 4.75 -4.51
CA VAL A 392 0.09 5.20 -3.27
C VAL A 392 -1.12 6.07 -3.57
N ASN A 393 -2.25 5.68 -2.98
CA ASN A 393 -3.49 6.44 -2.95
C ASN A 393 -3.71 6.94 -1.52
N HIS A 394 -3.73 8.26 -1.31
CA HIS A 394 -3.98 8.91 -0.04
C HIS A 394 -5.17 9.85 -0.15
N SER A 395 -6.29 9.52 0.50
CA SER A 395 -7.54 10.30 0.50
C SER A 395 -7.93 10.76 -0.90
N SER A 396 -7.90 9.85 -1.88
CA SER A 396 -8.01 10.19 -3.30
C SER A 396 -8.92 9.24 -4.06
N HIS A 397 -9.47 9.70 -5.19
CA HIS A 397 -10.19 8.88 -6.16
C HIS A 397 -9.27 8.51 -7.31
N VAL A 398 -8.71 7.29 -7.27
CA VAL A 398 -7.70 6.83 -8.25
C VAL A 398 -8.00 5.44 -8.76
N ASN A 399 -7.80 5.23 -10.05
CA ASN A 399 -7.75 3.90 -10.68
C ASN A 399 -6.32 3.52 -11.02
N PHE A 400 -5.81 2.44 -10.43
CA PHE A 400 -4.57 1.77 -10.81
C PHE A 400 -4.91 0.54 -11.65
N ILE A 401 -4.60 0.57 -12.95
CA ILE A 401 -5.00 -0.45 -13.93
C ILE A 401 -3.77 -1.03 -14.62
N ASP A 402 -3.61 -2.37 -14.61
CA ASP A 402 -2.59 -3.07 -15.38
C ASP A 402 -1.15 -2.59 -15.10
N ASN A 403 -0.85 -2.13 -13.87
CA ASN A 403 0.47 -1.65 -13.49
C ASN A 403 1.36 -2.77 -12.92
N VAL A 404 2.67 -2.52 -12.91
CA VAL A 404 3.70 -3.40 -12.34
C VAL A 404 4.43 -2.67 -11.24
N SER A 405 4.51 -3.23 -10.04
CA SER A 405 5.48 -2.83 -9.03
C SER A 405 6.55 -3.93 -8.88
N TYR A 406 7.81 -3.54 -8.79
CA TYR A 406 8.92 -4.47 -8.66
C TYR A 406 10.00 -3.99 -7.70
N GLY A 407 10.43 -4.88 -6.79
CA GLY A 407 11.59 -4.66 -5.94
C GLY A 407 11.41 -3.54 -4.92
N LEU A 408 10.24 -3.49 -4.26
CA LEU A 408 9.91 -2.42 -3.31
C LEU A 408 10.10 -2.86 -1.86
N GLN A 409 10.51 -1.92 -1.03
CA GLN A 409 10.51 -2.09 0.42
C GLN A 409 9.14 -1.66 0.96
N GLY A 410 8.47 -2.55 1.70
CA GLY A 410 7.08 -2.33 2.11
C GLY A 410 6.08 -2.72 1.01
N ALA A 411 5.07 -1.90 0.74
CA ALA A 411 3.97 -2.29 -0.13
C ALA A 411 4.15 -1.92 -1.61
N GLY A 412 3.73 -2.84 -2.51
CA GLY A 412 3.68 -2.58 -3.95
C GLY A 412 2.60 -1.57 -4.33
N PHE A 413 1.38 -1.78 -3.80
CA PHE A 413 0.21 -0.91 -3.95
C PHE A 413 -0.37 -0.62 -2.57
N TYR A 414 -0.69 0.64 -2.30
CA TYR A 414 -1.05 1.08 -0.96
C TYR A 414 -2.20 2.09 -0.96
N THR A 415 -3.21 1.89 -0.10
CA THR A 415 -4.15 2.93 0.30
C THR A 415 -3.77 3.42 1.68
N GLU A 416 -3.63 4.74 1.89
CA GLU A 416 -2.96 5.29 3.07
C GLU A 416 -3.92 5.65 4.20
N ALA A 417 -4.99 6.37 3.89
CA ALA A 417 -5.86 6.98 4.90
C ALA A 417 -7.03 6.08 5.34
N GLY A 418 -7.57 5.28 4.43
CA GLY A 418 -8.72 4.41 4.64
C GLY A 418 -10.03 4.91 4.03
N ASP A 419 -10.09 6.18 3.60
CA ASP A 419 -11.26 6.77 2.93
C ASP A 419 -11.17 6.77 1.40
N GLU A 420 -10.07 6.28 0.84
CA GLU A 420 -9.81 6.21 -0.59
C GLU A 420 -10.91 5.47 -1.33
N ILE A 421 -11.16 5.89 -2.57
CA ILE A 421 -12.07 5.24 -3.50
C ILE A 421 -11.38 4.99 -4.84
N GLY A 422 -11.99 4.14 -5.65
CA GLY A 422 -11.47 3.79 -6.98
C GLY A 422 -11.24 2.28 -7.14
N THR A 423 -10.32 1.93 -8.03
CA THR A 423 -10.11 0.53 -8.41
C THR A 423 -8.64 0.21 -8.58
N MET A 424 -8.19 -0.90 -8.02
CA MET A 424 -6.95 -1.58 -8.36
C MET A 424 -7.32 -2.80 -9.19
N GLN A 425 -7.05 -2.79 -10.51
CA GLN A 425 -7.43 -3.86 -11.41
C GLN A 425 -6.28 -4.32 -12.29
N GLY A 426 -6.09 -5.63 -12.36
CA GLY A 426 -5.13 -6.24 -13.27
C GLY A 426 -3.66 -5.97 -12.94
N ASN A 427 -3.36 -5.33 -11.82
CA ASN A 427 -2.00 -5.00 -11.42
C ASN A 427 -1.21 -6.23 -10.99
N ILE A 428 0.12 -6.14 -11.01
CA ILE A 428 1.00 -7.15 -10.47
C ILE A 428 2.07 -6.52 -9.56
N ALA A 429 2.14 -7.00 -8.32
CA ALA A 429 3.20 -6.69 -7.38
C ALA A 429 4.19 -7.84 -7.33
N ILE A 430 5.47 -7.56 -7.63
CA ILE A 430 6.53 -8.57 -7.66
C ILE A 430 7.63 -8.14 -6.69
N ARG A 431 8.04 -9.05 -5.81
CA ARG A 431 9.14 -8.84 -4.87
C ARG A 431 8.92 -7.60 -3.99
N SER A 432 7.81 -7.62 -3.22
CA SER A 432 7.59 -6.67 -2.12
C SER A 432 8.25 -7.23 -0.88
N VAL A 433 9.29 -6.56 -0.39
CA VAL A 433 10.14 -7.12 0.68
C VAL A 433 10.40 -6.13 1.80
N ASN A 434 10.72 -6.66 2.97
CA ASN A 434 11.36 -5.92 4.04
C ASN A 434 12.38 -6.83 4.74
N SER A 435 13.61 -6.36 4.86
CA SER A 435 14.70 -7.13 5.48
C SER A 435 14.55 -7.34 6.99
N ALA A 436 13.69 -6.56 7.64
CA ALA A 436 13.40 -6.68 9.07
C ALA A 436 12.29 -7.70 9.38
N PHE A 437 11.51 -8.11 8.35
CA PHE A 437 10.44 -9.08 8.53
C PHE A 437 11.03 -10.47 8.85
N THR A 438 10.59 -11.10 9.94
CA THR A 438 10.94 -12.47 10.30
C THR A 438 9.77 -13.41 10.03
N THR A 439 10.05 -14.58 9.48
CA THR A 439 9.02 -15.59 9.13
C THR A 439 8.30 -16.17 10.35
N ASP A 440 8.80 -15.93 11.55
CA ASP A 440 8.22 -16.42 12.80
C ASP A 440 7.09 -15.50 13.31
N GLU A 441 7.09 -14.26 12.85
CA GLU A 441 6.02 -13.32 13.17
C GLU A 441 4.90 -13.48 12.16
N ARG A 442 3.66 -13.60 12.63
CA ARG A 442 2.46 -13.73 11.79
C ARG A 442 2.09 -12.40 11.13
N GLY A 443 3.05 -11.67 10.54
CA GLY A 443 2.80 -10.33 10.04
C GLY A 443 2.22 -9.43 11.11
N ALA A 444 2.52 -9.71 12.38
CA ALA A 444 2.31 -8.75 13.43
C ALA A 444 3.30 -7.62 13.13
N ILE A 445 2.79 -6.50 12.73
CA ILE A 445 3.50 -5.23 12.89
C ILE A 445 3.97 -5.26 14.33
N ASP A 446 5.26 -5.08 14.58
CA ASP A 446 5.72 -4.91 15.95
C ASP A 446 4.94 -3.70 16.52
N PRO A 447 3.92 -3.94 17.36
CA PRO A 447 3.02 -2.89 17.76
C PRO A 447 3.75 -1.83 18.60
N ASP A 448 4.87 -2.18 19.24
CA ASP A 448 5.52 -1.31 20.21
C ASP A 448 6.40 -0.24 19.55
N LEU A 449 7.00 -0.53 18.37
CA LEU A 449 7.96 0.37 17.75
C LEU A 449 7.36 1.32 16.71
N ARG A 450 6.39 0.88 15.92
CA ARG A 450 5.86 1.65 14.80
C ARG A 450 4.41 2.13 14.97
N ALA A 451 3.63 1.46 15.83
CA ALA A 451 2.23 1.84 16.05
C ALA A 451 2.08 3.26 16.60
N GLY A 452 2.93 3.66 17.55
CA GLY A 452 2.98 5.03 18.07
C GLY A 452 3.33 6.11 17.04
N ARG A 453 3.70 5.72 15.81
CA ARG A 453 4.01 6.60 14.69
C ARG A 453 3.08 6.42 13.50
N MET A 454 2.06 5.58 13.62
CA MET A 454 1.19 5.20 12.51
C MET A 454 1.97 4.79 11.24
N ASP A 455 3.06 4.02 11.44
CA ASP A 455 3.96 3.58 10.39
C ASP A 455 3.63 2.14 9.96
N TYR A 456 2.63 2.00 9.11
CA TYR A 456 2.14 0.72 8.61
C TYR A 456 2.70 0.37 7.23
N GLY A 457 2.38 -0.86 6.72
CA GLY A 457 2.75 -1.31 5.37
C GLY A 457 4.25 -1.37 5.15
N ASN A 458 5.00 -1.85 6.15
CA ASN A 458 6.46 -1.92 6.12
C ASN A 458 7.02 -3.34 6.03
N ASP A 459 6.16 -4.37 6.11
CA ASP A 459 6.58 -5.77 6.24
C ASP A 459 6.91 -6.45 4.91
N GLY A 460 6.63 -5.80 3.79
CA GLY A 460 6.79 -6.35 2.46
C GLY A 460 5.50 -6.99 1.95
N ASP A 461 4.54 -6.13 1.58
CA ASP A 461 3.19 -6.53 1.17
C ASP A 461 2.99 -6.29 -0.33
N GLY A 462 2.30 -7.18 -1.02
CA GLY A 462 1.95 -6.94 -2.42
C GLY A 462 0.94 -5.80 -2.54
N PHE A 463 -0.18 -5.93 -1.82
CA PHE A 463 -1.26 -4.93 -1.74
C PHE A 463 -1.64 -4.70 -0.29
N TRP A 464 -1.65 -3.44 0.14
CA TRP A 464 -2.10 -3.02 1.46
C TRP A 464 -3.30 -2.08 1.36
N LEU A 465 -4.43 -2.47 1.95
CA LEU A 465 -5.68 -1.72 1.97
C LEU A 465 -5.98 -1.25 3.39
N THR A 466 -5.90 0.06 3.63
CA THR A 466 -6.20 0.66 4.94
C THR A 466 -7.70 0.93 5.13
N GLY A 467 -8.49 0.79 4.05
CA GLY A 467 -9.95 0.95 4.06
C GLY A 467 -10.69 -0.02 3.15
N ASN A 468 -12.02 0.09 3.16
CA ASN A 468 -12.93 -0.84 2.49
C ASN A 468 -13.39 -0.39 1.09
N ARG A 469 -13.10 0.84 0.65
CA ARG A 469 -13.81 1.48 -0.47
C ARG A 469 -13.11 1.38 -1.83
N VAL A 470 -11.94 0.75 -1.90
CA VAL A 470 -11.20 0.50 -3.16
C VAL A 470 -11.48 -0.92 -3.65
N SER A 471 -11.97 -1.05 -4.90
CA SER A 471 -12.18 -2.35 -5.53
C SER A 471 -10.85 -3.01 -5.89
N LEU A 472 -10.71 -4.31 -5.60
CA LEU A 472 -9.52 -5.09 -5.87
C LEU A 472 -9.84 -6.25 -6.83
N ILE A 473 -9.50 -6.11 -8.13
CA ILE A 473 -10.01 -7.00 -9.19
C ILE A 473 -8.87 -7.59 -10.02
N ASN A 474 -8.76 -8.92 -10.07
CA ASN A 474 -7.81 -9.65 -10.93
C ASN A 474 -6.34 -9.21 -10.74
N ASN A 475 -5.95 -8.81 -9.54
CA ASN A 475 -4.56 -8.45 -9.25
C ASN A 475 -3.73 -9.68 -8.89
N VAL A 476 -2.42 -9.56 -9.02
CA VAL A 476 -1.46 -10.62 -8.69
C VAL A 476 -0.40 -10.08 -7.74
N SER A 477 -0.11 -10.84 -6.67
CA SER A 477 1.06 -10.63 -5.83
C SER A 477 1.97 -11.84 -5.92
N ALA A 478 3.22 -11.65 -6.33
CA ALA A 478 4.22 -12.69 -6.50
C ALA A 478 5.48 -12.37 -5.69
N GLY A 479 5.72 -13.12 -4.62
CA GLY A 479 6.88 -12.90 -3.75
C GLY A 479 6.72 -11.67 -2.85
N ALA A 480 6.00 -11.82 -1.74
CA ALA A 480 5.89 -10.82 -0.68
C ALA A 480 6.48 -11.40 0.61
N SER A 481 7.31 -10.61 1.33
CA SER A 481 7.90 -11.09 2.59
C SER A 481 6.83 -11.37 3.64
N ALA A 482 5.78 -10.54 3.68
CA ALA A 482 4.67 -10.69 4.61
C ALA A 482 3.41 -11.16 3.88
N HIS A 483 2.59 -10.25 3.41
CA HIS A 483 1.29 -10.60 2.85
C HIS A 483 1.27 -10.41 1.33
N GLY A 484 0.68 -11.37 0.62
CA GLY A 484 0.34 -11.14 -0.78
C GLY A 484 -0.67 -9.99 -0.89
N ILE A 485 -1.77 -10.09 -0.16
CA ILE A 485 -2.80 -9.05 -0.05
C ILE A 485 -3.20 -8.94 1.42
N ILE A 486 -3.28 -7.71 1.93
CA ILE A 486 -3.79 -7.43 3.27
C ILE A 486 -4.82 -6.31 3.25
N TYR A 487 -5.95 -6.54 3.90
CA TYR A 487 -6.91 -5.53 4.35
C TYR A 487 -6.65 -5.27 5.83
N TRP A 488 -6.26 -4.05 6.15
CA TRP A 488 -6.07 -3.53 7.51
C TRP A 488 -6.90 -2.26 7.64
N THR A 489 -8.21 -2.41 7.85
CA THR A 489 -9.17 -1.34 7.57
C THR A 489 -9.45 -0.40 8.74
N ASP A 490 -8.48 -0.24 9.62
CA ASP A 490 -8.59 0.60 10.82
C ASP A 490 -8.43 2.11 10.53
N GLY A 491 -7.97 2.48 9.33
CA GLY A 491 -7.65 3.86 8.98
C GLY A 491 -6.38 4.36 9.66
N ILE A 492 -6.01 5.60 9.35
CA ILE A 492 -4.91 6.31 10.02
C ILE A 492 -5.42 7.58 10.69
N MET A 493 -4.53 8.24 11.44
CA MET A 493 -4.72 9.61 11.92
C MET A 493 -4.02 10.60 10.99
N GLU A 494 -4.73 11.63 10.57
CA GLU A 494 -4.16 12.76 9.84
C GLU A 494 -3.74 13.87 10.78
N VAL A 495 -2.56 14.43 10.49
CA VAL A 495 -1.94 15.48 11.32
C VAL A 495 -2.42 16.86 10.87
N SER A 496 -2.87 17.67 11.83
CA SER A 496 -3.20 19.08 11.65
C SER A 496 -2.56 19.92 12.76
N GLY A 497 -1.46 20.57 12.47
CA GLY A 497 -0.69 21.31 13.45
C GLY A 497 -0.08 20.40 14.53
N ASP A 498 -0.46 20.59 15.79
CA ASP A 498 -0.03 19.79 16.94
C ASP A 498 -1.05 18.72 17.37
N THR A 499 -2.04 18.46 16.54
CA THR A 499 -3.08 17.45 16.76
C THR A 499 -3.19 16.50 15.58
N ALA A 500 -3.77 15.35 15.81
CA ALA A 500 -4.17 14.41 14.76
C ALA A 500 -5.57 13.88 15.06
N ALA A 501 -6.32 13.56 14.00
CA ALA A 501 -7.64 12.97 14.10
C ALA A 501 -7.76 11.78 13.14
N ARG A 502 -8.53 10.76 13.53
CA ARG A 502 -8.83 9.61 12.65
C ARG A 502 -9.55 10.07 11.40
N VAL A 503 -9.15 9.49 10.29
CA VAL A 503 -9.84 9.67 9.01
C VAL A 503 -11.23 9.03 9.11
N THR A 504 -12.21 9.75 8.60
CA THR A 504 -13.62 9.36 8.63
C THR A 504 -14.25 9.50 7.25
N VAL A 505 -15.40 8.85 7.04
CA VAL A 505 -16.19 8.95 5.80
C VAL A 505 -17.52 9.62 6.07
N ALA A 506 -18.02 10.40 5.11
CA ALA A 506 -19.32 11.05 5.22
C ALA A 506 -20.45 10.01 5.11
N VAL A 507 -21.41 10.03 6.03
CA VAL A 507 -22.53 9.08 6.07
C VAL A 507 -23.36 9.14 4.78
N ASN A 508 -23.58 10.32 4.22
CA ASN A 508 -24.32 10.50 2.97
C ASN A 508 -23.59 9.94 1.73
N SER A 509 -22.31 9.58 1.84
CA SER A 509 -21.56 8.88 0.78
C SER A 509 -21.67 7.36 0.88
N LEU A 510 -22.26 6.84 1.95
CA LEU A 510 -22.41 5.41 2.18
C LEU A 510 -23.76 4.89 1.65
N PRO A 511 -23.80 3.72 1.00
CA PRO A 511 -25.05 3.02 0.75
C PRO A 511 -25.80 2.77 2.07
N ASN A 512 -27.11 3.03 2.09
CA ASN A 512 -27.96 2.89 3.29
C ASN A 512 -27.49 3.71 4.50
N GLY A 513 -26.77 4.82 4.28
CA GLY A 513 -26.31 5.71 5.34
C GLY A 513 -27.46 6.32 6.17
N ASP A 514 -28.68 6.38 5.64
CA ASP A 514 -29.91 6.77 6.33
C ASP A 514 -30.24 5.87 7.54
N LEU A 515 -29.69 4.67 7.58
CA LEU A 515 -29.78 3.76 8.75
C LEU A 515 -28.79 4.10 9.87
N ILE A 516 -27.94 5.12 9.67
CA ILE A 516 -26.99 5.61 10.66
C ILE A 516 -27.54 6.95 11.22
N PRO A 517 -28.27 6.94 12.32
CA PRO A 517 -28.92 8.15 12.83
C PRO A 517 -27.92 9.08 13.54
N ASN A 518 -28.19 10.38 13.45
CA ASN A 518 -27.52 11.42 14.25
C ASN A 518 -26.00 11.54 14.04
N ARG A 519 -25.51 11.21 12.82
CA ARG A 519 -24.11 11.34 12.45
C ARG A 519 -23.95 11.89 11.05
N GLU A 520 -23.00 12.75 10.86
CA GLU A 520 -22.58 13.26 9.56
C GLU A 520 -21.39 12.45 9.00
N ARG A 521 -20.52 11.96 9.89
CA ARG A 521 -19.33 11.19 9.55
C ARG A 521 -19.18 9.98 10.47
N VAL A 522 -18.52 8.95 9.96
CA VAL A 522 -18.27 7.68 10.68
C VAL A 522 -16.85 7.18 10.38
N PRO A 523 -16.31 6.30 11.23
CA PRO A 523 -15.03 5.64 10.96
C PRO A 523 -14.98 4.93 9.60
N VAL A 524 -13.79 4.85 9.00
CA VAL A 524 -13.60 4.28 7.65
C VAL A 524 -14.01 2.81 7.55
N TRP A 525 -13.84 2.02 8.62
CA TRP A 525 -14.23 0.59 8.65
C TRP A 525 -15.75 0.34 8.67
N TRP A 526 -16.57 1.39 8.87
CA TRP A 526 -18.01 1.26 8.70
C TRP A 526 -18.42 1.23 7.22
N ALA A 527 -17.58 1.72 6.32
CA ALA A 527 -17.87 1.72 4.90
C ALA A 527 -18.00 0.27 4.37
N PRO A 528 -18.95 0.01 3.47
CA PRO A 528 -19.08 -1.30 2.84
C PRO A 528 -17.79 -1.70 2.12
N LEU A 529 -17.46 -3.00 2.18
CA LEU A 529 -16.36 -3.56 1.39
C LEU A 529 -16.70 -3.43 -0.10
N ALA A 530 -15.82 -2.75 -0.85
CA ALA A 530 -15.89 -2.70 -2.29
C ALA A 530 -15.58 -4.09 -2.90
N GLU A 531 -15.80 -4.25 -4.21
CA GLU A 531 -15.61 -5.53 -4.89
C GLU A 531 -14.19 -6.06 -4.73
N SER A 532 -14.07 -7.30 -4.23
CA SER A 532 -12.79 -8.03 -4.19
C SER A 532 -12.97 -9.39 -4.87
N ARG A 533 -12.40 -9.56 -6.08
CA ARG A 533 -12.55 -10.79 -6.84
C ARG A 533 -11.40 -11.11 -7.80
N GLY A 534 -11.20 -12.41 -8.03
CA GLY A 534 -10.25 -12.92 -9.02
C GLY A 534 -8.79 -12.61 -8.72
N ASN A 535 -8.47 -12.24 -7.47
CA ASN A 535 -7.11 -11.93 -7.09
C ASN A 535 -6.28 -13.20 -6.87
N GLU A 536 -4.99 -13.12 -7.16
CA GLU A 536 -4.07 -14.26 -7.04
C GLU A 536 -2.83 -13.84 -6.23
N THR A 537 -2.40 -14.70 -5.29
CA THR A 537 -1.19 -14.47 -4.51
C THR A 537 -0.34 -15.72 -4.42
N TYR A 538 0.97 -15.60 -4.52
CA TYR A 538 1.89 -16.73 -4.34
C TYR A 538 3.30 -16.32 -3.91
N GLY A 539 4.02 -17.29 -3.35
CA GLY A 539 5.39 -17.08 -2.89
C GLY A 539 5.48 -16.11 -1.68
N SER A 540 4.39 -15.90 -0.96
CA SER A 540 4.30 -15.01 0.19
C SER A 540 4.33 -15.80 1.51
N THR A 541 4.68 -15.15 2.61
CA THR A 541 4.55 -15.79 3.92
C THR A 541 3.08 -16.04 4.26
N ILE A 542 2.22 -15.03 4.07
CA ILE A 542 0.77 -15.12 4.19
C ILE A 542 0.18 -14.73 2.83
N GLY A 543 -0.64 -15.61 2.24
CA GLY A 543 -1.23 -15.31 0.94
C GLY A 543 -2.20 -14.13 1.00
N PHE A 544 -3.22 -14.25 1.85
CA PHE A 544 -4.27 -13.25 1.99
C PHE A 544 -4.64 -13.06 3.46
N ARG A 545 -4.81 -11.81 3.87
CA ARG A 545 -5.28 -11.48 5.21
C ARG A 545 -6.32 -10.37 5.17
N ALA A 546 -7.39 -10.50 5.96
CA ALA A 546 -8.32 -9.41 6.21
C ALA A 546 -8.51 -9.21 7.70
N ARG A 547 -8.41 -7.94 8.13
CA ARG A 547 -8.64 -7.51 9.51
C ARG A 547 -9.50 -6.25 9.53
N TYR A 548 -10.40 -6.21 10.51
CA TYR A 548 -11.25 -5.08 10.86
C TYR A 548 -12.30 -4.72 9.81
N ILE A 549 -12.68 -5.68 8.94
CA ILE A 549 -13.82 -5.50 8.03
C ILE A 549 -15.09 -5.37 8.86
N HIS A 550 -15.69 -4.19 8.90
CA HIS A 550 -16.87 -3.82 9.69
C HIS A 550 -16.76 -4.12 11.20
N ALA A 551 -15.59 -4.50 11.66
CA ALA A 551 -15.29 -4.77 13.05
C ALA A 551 -14.34 -3.70 13.59
N ASP A 552 -14.54 -3.36 14.84
CA ASP A 552 -13.59 -2.57 15.62
C ASP A 552 -12.49 -3.51 16.16
N ASN A 553 -11.26 -3.07 16.15
CA ASN A 553 -10.14 -3.74 16.83
C ASN A 553 -10.41 -3.96 18.33
N TYR A 554 -11.41 -3.31 18.88
CA TYR A 554 -11.67 -3.13 20.31
C TYR A 554 -12.98 -3.76 20.79
N LEU A 555 -13.59 -4.63 19.99
CA LEU A 555 -14.77 -5.35 20.42
C LEU A 555 -14.47 -6.15 21.69
N GLY A 556 -14.78 -5.59 22.84
CA GLY A 556 -15.06 -6.35 24.02
C GLY A 556 -14.14 -6.21 25.22
N ARG A 557 -13.19 -5.26 25.26
CA ARG A 557 -12.34 -5.20 26.46
C ARG A 557 -12.98 -4.61 27.70
N ASP A 558 -13.93 -3.68 27.65
CA ASP A 558 -14.41 -3.05 28.88
C ASP A 558 -15.91 -2.73 28.99
N GLY A 559 -16.78 -3.29 28.16
CA GLY A 559 -18.22 -3.03 28.29
C GLY A 559 -18.59 -1.54 28.18
N ALA A 560 -17.69 -0.69 27.83
CA ALA A 560 -17.94 0.70 27.47
C ALA A 560 -18.56 0.69 26.08
N SER A 561 -19.87 0.83 26.02
CA SER A 561 -20.64 1.09 24.82
C SER A 561 -20.26 2.46 24.26
N ASP A 562 -19.04 2.59 23.75
CA ASP A 562 -18.68 3.81 23.06
C ASP A 562 -19.36 3.78 21.70
N PHE A 563 -20.35 4.63 21.56
CA PHE A 563 -21.21 4.78 20.38
C PHE A 563 -20.43 5.00 19.08
N HIS A 564 -19.13 5.31 19.17
CA HIS A 564 -18.27 5.55 18.03
C HIS A 564 -17.80 4.27 17.33
N ARG A 565 -17.81 3.14 18.00
CA ARG A 565 -17.08 1.94 17.60
C ARG A 565 -17.92 0.89 16.88
N THR A 566 -19.21 0.79 17.17
CA THR A 566 -20.07 -0.23 16.57
C THR A 566 -21.10 0.42 15.66
N PRO A 567 -21.15 0.03 14.36
CA PRO A 567 -22.21 0.47 13.48
C PRO A 567 -23.60 0.04 14.01
N PRO A 568 -24.66 0.84 13.78
CA PRO A 568 -26.03 0.41 14.12
C PRO A 568 -26.36 -0.94 13.47
N GLN A 569 -26.98 -1.85 14.22
CA GLN A 569 -27.30 -3.21 13.74
C GLN A 569 -28.11 -3.18 12.43
N ALA A 570 -29.06 -2.25 12.30
CA ALA A 570 -29.85 -2.11 11.09
C ALA A 570 -29.01 -1.79 9.85
N TYR A 571 -27.91 -1.03 10.01
CA TYR A 571 -26.96 -0.76 8.95
C TYR A 571 -26.10 -1.98 8.67
N VAL A 572 -25.52 -2.61 9.70
CA VAL A 572 -24.70 -3.82 9.59
C VAL A 572 -25.46 -4.95 8.87
N ASP A 573 -26.77 -5.08 9.12
CA ASP A 573 -27.60 -6.10 8.48
C ASP A 573 -27.75 -5.91 6.95
N THR A 574 -27.41 -4.74 6.43
CA THR A 574 -27.37 -4.47 4.98
C THR A 574 -26.04 -4.82 4.32
N LEU A 575 -25.00 -5.12 5.11
CA LEU A 575 -23.66 -5.40 4.62
C LEU A 575 -23.45 -6.89 4.37
N SER A 576 -22.78 -7.22 3.28
CA SER A 576 -22.45 -8.59 2.90
C SER A 576 -21.05 -8.64 2.28
N PRO A 577 -20.00 -8.34 3.07
CA PRO A 577 -18.64 -8.34 2.57
C PRO A 577 -18.22 -9.73 2.11
N SER A 578 -17.65 -9.82 0.90
CA SER A 578 -17.19 -11.09 0.35
C SER A 578 -15.89 -10.94 -0.42
N PHE A 579 -15.03 -11.96 -0.28
CA PHE A 579 -13.84 -12.17 -1.09
C PHE A 579 -14.12 -13.32 -2.07
N ASN A 580 -14.09 -13.02 -3.38
CA ASN A 580 -14.56 -13.93 -4.40
C ASN A 580 -13.43 -14.40 -5.32
N ASP A 581 -13.46 -15.67 -5.73
CA ASP A 581 -12.54 -16.26 -6.72
C ASP A 581 -11.05 -16.03 -6.40
N LEU A 582 -10.70 -16.06 -5.10
CA LEU A 582 -9.32 -15.88 -4.64
C LEU A 582 -8.49 -17.14 -4.93
N THR A 583 -7.29 -16.93 -5.49
CA THR A 583 -6.30 -18.02 -5.65
C THR A 583 -5.07 -17.72 -4.80
N VAL A 584 -4.73 -18.64 -3.90
CA VAL A 584 -3.53 -18.55 -3.06
C VAL A 584 -2.72 -19.81 -3.25
N TRP A 585 -1.42 -19.70 -3.54
CA TRP A 585 -0.57 -20.87 -3.60
C TRP A 585 0.89 -20.57 -3.20
N GLY A 586 1.57 -21.58 -2.73
CA GLY A 586 2.97 -21.41 -2.36
C GLY A 586 3.20 -20.46 -1.18
N SER A 587 2.27 -20.35 -0.23
CA SER A 587 2.39 -19.55 0.99
C SER A 587 2.44 -20.43 2.24
N ARG A 588 3.10 -20.00 3.30
CA ARG A 588 3.11 -20.69 4.59
C ARG A 588 1.70 -20.75 5.18
N ASP A 589 1.04 -19.62 5.22
CA ASP A 589 -0.36 -19.49 5.59
C ASP A 589 -1.16 -19.02 4.37
N GLY A 590 -2.32 -19.63 4.14
CA GLY A 590 -3.13 -19.34 2.96
C GLY A 590 -3.98 -18.08 3.15
N VAL A 591 -5.13 -18.21 3.79
CA VAL A 591 -6.10 -17.13 4.03
C VAL A 591 -6.35 -16.98 5.53
N LEU A 592 -6.21 -15.77 6.04
CA LEU A 592 -6.47 -15.44 7.44
C LEU A 592 -7.55 -14.35 7.53
N LEU A 593 -8.69 -14.67 8.14
CA LEU A 593 -9.78 -13.73 8.41
C LEU A 593 -9.90 -13.51 9.92
N ASN A 594 -9.27 -12.45 10.42
CA ASN A 594 -9.19 -12.16 11.84
C ASN A 594 -9.86 -10.82 12.15
N TYR A 595 -10.68 -10.74 13.22
CA TYR A 595 -11.33 -9.50 13.66
C TYR A 595 -12.23 -8.91 12.58
N ASN A 596 -13.18 -9.69 12.06
CA ASN A 596 -14.08 -9.27 11.00
C ASN A 596 -15.54 -9.56 11.37
N GLU A 597 -16.45 -8.79 10.77
CA GLU A 597 -17.89 -8.99 10.88
C GLU A 597 -18.48 -9.45 9.54
N ARG A 598 -19.25 -10.57 9.57
CA ARG A 598 -20.11 -11.04 8.47
C ARG A 598 -19.39 -11.32 7.14
N VAL A 599 -18.09 -11.56 7.15
CA VAL A 599 -17.31 -11.80 5.94
C VAL A 599 -17.62 -13.16 5.32
N SER A 600 -17.51 -13.25 4.01
CA SER A 600 -17.65 -14.51 3.25
C SER A 600 -16.44 -14.74 2.35
N LEU A 601 -16.07 -16.01 2.16
CA LEU A 601 -15.06 -16.46 1.20
C LEU A 601 -15.71 -17.40 0.20
N ILE A 602 -15.72 -17.03 -1.09
CA ILE A 602 -16.47 -17.75 -2.13
C ILE A 602 -15.55 -18.03 -3.32
N GLY A 603 -15.55 -19.28 -3.81
CA GLY A 603 -14.81 -19.67 -5.02
C GLY A 603 -13.30 -19.75 -4.84
N ALA A 604 -12.77 -19.89 -3.63
CA ALA A 604 -11.34 -19.81 -3.38
C ALA A 604 -10.59 -21.13 -3.65
N ARG A 605 -9.36 -21.01 -4.15
CA ARG A 605 -8.40 -22.10 -4.33
C ARG A 605 -7.14 -21.81 -3.52
N ILE A 606 -6.82 -22.66 -2.54
CA ILE A 606 -5.77 -22.41 -1.55
C ILE A 606 -4.85 -23.62 -1.49
N TYR A 607 -3.58 -23.46 -1.94
CA TYR A 607 -2.61 -24.54 -2.08
C TYR A 607 -1.30 -24.19 -1.36
N GLY A 608 -0.95 -24.97 -0.33
CA GLY A 608 0.33 -24.89 0.39
C GLY A 608 1.48 -25.58 -0.33
N PHE A 609 2.58 -25.80 0.37
CA PHE A 609 3.79 -26.48 -0.13
C PHE A 609 3.76 -27.99 -0.04
N GLY A 610 2.73 -28.56 0.58
CA GLY A 610 2.65 -29.94 0.99
C GLY A 610 2.76 -30.06 2.52
N ARG A 611 2.01 -31.02 3.07
CA ARG A 611 1.89 -31.23 4.52
C ARG A 611 3.21 -31.47 5.26
N ASP A 612 4.24 -31.96 4.57
CA ASP A 612 5.55 -32.24 5.17
C ASP A 612 6.42 -30.97 5.34
N GLN A 613 6.05 -29.86 4.68
CA GLN A 613 6.76 -28.59 4.72
C GLN A 613 6.00 -27.52 5.53
N SER A 614 4.71 -27.71 5.74
CA SER A 614 3.86 -26.81 6.51
C SER A 614 3.57 -27.43 7.87
N THR A 615 4.45 -27.19 8.85
CA THR A 615 4.19 -27.66 10.20
C THR A 615 3.11 -26.81 10.86
N PHE A 616 1.96 -27.41 11.17
CA PHE A 616 0.96 -26.77 12.00
C PHE A 616 1.53 -26.56 13.41
N GLN A 617 1.59 -25.31 13.83
CA GLN A 617 1.98 -24.95 15.18
C GLN A 617 0.84 -24.17 15.82
N GLU A 618 0.49 -24.60 16.99
CA GLU A 618 -0.45 -23.95 17.87
C GLU A 618 0.38 -23.35 19.01
N ASN A 619 0.65 -22.04 18.92
CA ASN A 619 1.41 -21.34 19.93
C ASN A 619 0.45 -20.78 20.97
N ASP A 620 0.56 -21.25 22.23
CA ASP A 620 -0.09 -20.75 23.47
C ASP A 620 -1.54 -20.20 23.34
N GLY A 621 -2.31 -20.73 22.39
CA GLY A 621 -3.75 -20.49 22.28
C GLY A 621 -4.19 -19.38 21.32
N THR A 622 -3.27 -18.56 20.76
CA THR A 622 -3.70 -17.43 19.91
C THR A 622 -3.10 -17.42 18.51
N ALA A 623 -1.93 -18.01 18.31
CA ALA A 623 -1.27 -17.96 17.02
C ALA A 623 -1.14 -19.36 16.39
N LYS A 624 -1.68 -19.53 15.18
CA LYS A 624 -1.61 -20.77 14.38
C LYS A 624 -0.82 -20.49 13.10
N THR A 625 0.14 -21.35 12.75
CA THR A 625 0.92 -21.26 11.51
C THR A 625 0.82 -22.55 10.71
N GLY A 626 1.07 -22.48 9.41
CA GLY A 626 0.91 -23.62 8.50
C GLY A 626 -0.56 -23.94 8.23
N VAL A 627 -1.41 -22.91 8.13
CA VAL A 627 -2.87 -23.04 8.00
C VAL A 627 -3.31 -22.62 6.61
N GLY A 628 -4.14 -23.45 5.98
CA GLY A 628 -4.72 -23.13 4.67
C GLY A 628 -5.77 -22.02 4.76
N PHE A 629 -6.73 -22.15 5.66
CA PHE A 629 -7.72 -21.13 5.93
C PHE A 629 -8.04 -21.05 7.42
N ASP A 630 -7.80 -19.90 8.04
CA ASP A 630 -8.09 -19.65 9.45
C ASP A 630 -9.14 -18.55 9.60
N ILE A 631 -10.25 -18.92 10.20
CA ILE A 631 -11.36 -18.05 10.61
C ILE A 631 -11.71 -18.28 12.08
N GLY A 632 -10.94 -19.13 12.74
CA GLY A 632 -11.15 -19.58 14.12
C GLY A 632 -10.54 -18.65 15.17
N THR A 633 -10.76 -17.33 15.05
CA THR A 633 -10.39 -16.36 16.07
C THR A 633 -11.61 -15.84 16.81
N ASP A 634 -11.45 -15.50 18.06
CA ASP A 634 -12.48 -15.02 18.98
C ASP A 634 -13.19 -13.74 18.52
N ALA A 635 -12.52 -12.93 17.71
CA ALA A 635 -13.02 -11.64 17.26
C ALA A 635 -13.52 -11.63 15.79
N THR A 636 -13.77 -12.79 15.18
CA THR A 636 -14.43 -12.88 13.88
C THR A 636 -15.84 -13.43 14.04
N HIS A 637 -16.86 -12.60 13.71
CA HIS A 637 -18.25 -12.92 13.97
C HIS A 637 -19.06 -13.18 12.70
N GLY A 638 -19.93 -14.22 12.78
CA GLY A 638 -20.97 -14.46 11.77
C GLY A 638 -22.14 -13.47 11.87
N PRO A 639 -23.11 -13.55 10.96
CA PRO A 639 -23.25 -14.61 9.96
C PRO A 639 -22.27 -14.47 8.79
N GLY A 640 -21.65 -15.57 8.40
CA GLY A 640 -20.73 -15.62 7.28
C GLY A 640 -20.89 -16.89 6.45
N MET A 641 -20.24 -16.93 5.29
CA MET A 641 -20.31 -18.05 4.36
C MET A 641 -18.92 -18.43 3.84
N VAL A 642 -18.68 -19.73 3.76
CA VAL A 642 -17.53 -20.34 3.07
C VAL A 642 -18.11 -21.25 1.99
N GLU A 643 -17.94 -20.90 0.72
CA GLU A 643 -18.60 -21.63 -0.37
C GLU A 643 -17.64 -21.86 -1.56
N ASP A 644 -17.72 -23.09 -2.12
CA ASP A 644 -16.94 -23.49 -3.31
C ASP A 644 -15.42 -23.32 -3.09
N VAL A 645 -14.89 -23.79 -1.95
CA VAL A 645 -13.49 -23.60 -1.55
C VAL A 645 -12.72 -24.94 -1.61
N THR A 646 -11.51 -24.90 -2.19
CA THR A 646 -10.57 -26.03 -2.18
C THR A 646 -9.31 -25.65 -1.41
N ILE A 647 -8.91 -26.50 -0.44
CA ILE A 647 -7.72 -26.28 0.39
C ILE A 647 -6.88 -27.55 0.42
N ALA A 648 -5.58 -27.43 0.08
CA ALA A 648 -4.68 -28.57 0.10
C ALA A 648 -3.24 -28.17 0.41
N GLY A 649 -2.50 -29.07 1.04
CA GLY A 649 -1.04 -28.95 1.20
C GLY A 649 -0.58 -28.14 2.41
N PHE A 650 -1.38 -28.05 3.48
CA PHE A 650 -1.04 -27.35 4.72
C PHE A 650 -0.90 -28.29 5.93
N GLY A 651 -0.34 -27.80 7.00
CA GLY A 651 -0.32 -28.51 8.28
C GLY A 651 -1.73 -28.67 8.85
N ALA A 652 -2.54 -27.60 8.81
CA ALA A 652 -4.00 -27.66 9.00
C ALA A 652 -4.70 -27.06 7.79
N GLY A 653 -5.69 -27.74 7.25
CA GLY A 653 -6.43 -27.25 6.08
C GLY A 653 -7.36 -26.10 6.45
N PHE A 654 -8.40 -26.37 7.19
CA PHE A 654 -9.41 -25.37 7.59
C PHE A 654 -9.57 -25.34 9.10
N VAL A 655 -9.40 -24.15 9.67
CA VAL A 655 -9.70 -23.83 11.08
C VAL A 655 -11.08 -23.20 11.12
N THR A 656 -12.04 -23.89 11.75
CA THR A 656 -13.45 -23.48 11.76
C THR A 656 -13.70 -22.24 12.61
N PRO A 657 -14.77 -21.47 12.30
CA PRO A 657 -15.14 -20.31 13.11
C PRO A 657 -15.60 -20.70 14.53
N VAL A 658 -15.38 -19.81 15.48
CA VAL A 658 -15.71 -19.98 16.91
C VAL A 658 -16.87 -19.08 17.37
N ASN A 659 -17.31 -18.13 16.54
CA ASN A 659 -18.34 -17.14 16.88
C ASN A 659 -19.43 -17.00 15.81
N GLY A 660 -20.69 -16.95 16.22
CA GLY A 660 -21.83 -16.63 15.36
C GLY A 660 -22.32 -17.79 14.49
N LEU A 661 -23.04 -17.45 13.44
CA LEU A 661 -23.71 -18.41 12.54
C LEU A 661 -22.93 -18.51 11.23
N TRP A 662 -22.54 -19.71 10.84
CA TRP A 662 -21.75 -19.92 9.62
C TRP A 662 -22.34 -21.02 8.75
N ARG A 663 -22.26 -20.81 7.44
CA ARG A 663 -22.53 -21.82 6.43
C ARG A 663 -21.27 -22.16 5.67
N VAL A 664 -20.92 -23.44 5.67
CA VAL A 664 -19.75 -23.98 4.98
C VAL A 664 -20.26 -24.97 3.93
N ARG A 665 -20.16 -24.65 2.66
CA ARG A 665 -20.75 -25.38 1.56
C ARG A 665 -19.75 -25.69 0.45
N ASN A 666 -19.82 -26.91 -0.10
CA ASN A 666 -18.95 -27.34 -1.22
C ASN A 666 -17.46 -27.10 -0.94
N VAL A 667 -17.00 -27.51 0.25
CA VAL A 667 -15.58 -27.35 0.64
C VAL A 667 -14.86 -28.68 0.52
N ALA A 668 -13.74 -28.68 -0.21
CA ALA A 668 -12.89 -29.85 -0.39
C ALA A 668 -11.51 -29.65 0.28
N LEU A 669 -11.20 -30.50 1.23
CA LEU A 669 -9.94 -30.53 1.97
C LEU A 669 -9.17 -31.78 1.62
N SER A 670 -7.87 -31.66 1.25
CA SER A 670 -7.05 -32.80 0.89
C SER A 670 -5.56 -32.52 1.11
N ASP A 671 -4.79 -33.59 1.32
CA ASP A 671 -3.32 -33.53 1.46
C ASP A 671 -2.83 -32.61 2.58
N ASN A 672 -3.65 -32.35 3.60
CA ASN A 672 -3.27 -31.59 4.79
C ASN A 672 -2.80 -32.54 5.91
N GLY A 673 -2.04 -32.04 6.85
CA GLY A 673 -1.68 -32.78 8.05
C GLY A 673 -2.93 -33.09 8.90
N VAL A 674 -3.80 -32.09 9.07
CA VAL A 674 -5.16 -32.19 9.59
C VAL A 674 -6.07 -31.42 8.63
N ASP A 675 -7.06 -32.07 8.04
CA ASP A 675 -7.97 -31.39 7.12
C ASP A 675 -8.84 -30.37 7.84
N LEU A 676 -9.45 -30.76 8.95
CA LEU A 676 -10.38 -29.94 9.70
C LEU A 676 -9.91 -29.79 11.15
N PHE A 677 -9.53 -28.57 11.53
CA PHE A 677 -9.24 -28.21 12.92
C PHE A 677 -10.38 -27.41 13.51
N ILE A 678 -10.92 -27.86 14.63
CA ILE A 678 -12.07 -27.27 15.30
C ILE A 678 -11.62 -26.71 16.65
N PRO A 679 -11.47 -25.37 16.78
CA PRO A 679 -11.26 -24.72 18.06
C PRO A 679 -12.54 -24.83 18.93
N ASP A 680 -12.39 -24.59 20.23
CA ASP A 680 -13.52 -24.46 21.11
C ASP A 680 -14.30 -23.19 20.81
N PRO A 681 -15.63 -23.22 20.88
CA PRO A 681 -16.44 -22.03 20.68
C PRO A 681 -16.26 -21.05 21.84
N ASP A 682 -15.96 -19.79 21.52
CA ASP A 682 -15.74 -18.73 22.52
C ASP A 682 -17.05 -18.12 23.03
N SER A 683 -18.04 -18.07 22.18
CA SER A 683 -19.31 -17.44 22.52
C SER A 683 -20.52 -18.28 22.09
N THR A 684 -21.59 -18.11 22.78
CA THR A 684 -22.87 -18.70 22.39
C THR A 684 -23.83 -17.61 21.87
N PRO A 685 -24.60 -17.89 20.81
CA PRO A 685 -24.63 -19.16 20.08
C PRO A 685 -23.63 -19.24 18.95
N THR A 686 -22.69 -20.18 18.97
CA THR A 686 -21.89 -20.56 17.80
C THR A 686 -22.57 -21.73 17.11
N GLN A 687 -22.86 -21.60 15.83
CA GLN A 687 -23.40 -22.68 15.00
C GLN A 687 -22.75 -22.67 13.64
N VAL A 688 -22.27 -23.81 13.22
CA VAL A 688 -21.65 -24.02 11.89
C VAL A 688 -22.44 -25.10 11.16
N GLU A 689 -22.98 -24.77 10.00
CA GLU A 689 -23.73 -25.69 9.15
C GLU A 689 -22.83 -26.18 8.00
N PHE A 690 -22.54 -27.48 7.94
CA PHE A 690 -21.79 -28.11 6.87
C PHE A 690 -22.75 -28.70 5.83
N ASP A 691 -22.59 -28.30 4.58
CA ASP A 691 -23.27 -28.82 3.40
C ASP A 691 -22.24 -29.22 2.35
N ASN A 692 -22.09 -30.51 2.08
CA ASN A 692 -21.12 -31.05 1.15
C ASN A 692 -19.65 -30.63 1.48
N VAL A 693 -19.20 -30.91 2.71
CA VAL A 693 -17.82 -30.66 3.16
C VAL A 693 -17.05 -31.99 3.15
N ALA A 694 -16.02 -32.08 2.28
CA ALA A 694 -15.18 -33.26 2.13
C ALA A 694 -13.87 -33.10 2.91
N TYR A 695 -13.63 -33.97 3.89
CA TYR A 695 -12.40 -34.05 4.68
C TYR A 695 -12.09 -35.52 5.04
N SER A 696 -10.83 -35.82 5.29
CA SER A 696 -10.34 -37.15 5.65
C SER A 696 -9.83 -37.25 7.09
N SER A 697 -9.53 -36.11 7.72
CA SER A 697 -9.01 -36.03 9.07
C SER A 697 -9.61 -34.84 9.85
N LEU A 698 -9.77 -35.04 11.15
CA LEU A 698 -10.39 -34.09 12.07
C LEU A 698 -9.57 -34.03 13.36
N ARG A 699 -9.40 -32.84 13.92
CA ARG A 699 -8.83 -32.63 15.26
C ARG A 699 -9.62 -31.57 16.02
N LEU A 700 -10.03 -31.87 17.24
CA LEU A 700 -10.58 -30.90 18.18
C LEU A 700 -9.46 -30.34 19.07
N GLN A 701 -9.62 -29.11 19.48
CA GLN A 701 -8.63 -28.45 20.33
C GLN A 701 -8.54 -29.12 21.71
N GLU A 702 -9.67 -29.36 22.40
CA GLU A 702 -9.69 -29.99 23.72
C GLU A 702 -9.58 -31.53 23.69
N ASP A 703 -10.02 -32.17 22.61
CA ASP A 703 -9.94 -33.64 22.43
C ASP A 703 -9.29 -34.01 21.11
N PRO A 704 -7.96 -34.00 21.03
CA PRO A 704 -7.24 -34.31 19.79
C PRO A 704 -7.49 -35.72 19.23
N GLY A 705 -8.06 -36.62 20.01
CA GLY A 705 -8.40 -37.98 19.62
C GLY A 705 -9.85 -38.15 19.17
N ALA A 706 -10.66 -37.11 19.20
CA ALA A 706 -12.06 -37.17 18.78
C ALA A 706 -12.18 -37.50 17.29
N THR A 707 -13.20 -38.26 16.94
CA THR A 707 -13.53 -38.67 15.56
C THR A 707 -14.90 -38.17 15.11
N GLU A 708 -15.64 -37.50 16.00
CA GLU A 708 -16.97 -36.98 15.74
C GLU A 708 -16.97 -35.45 15.83
N LEU A 709 -17.86 -34.83 15.04
CA LEU A 709 -18.07 -33.39 15.08
C LEU A 709 -18.72 -32.97 16.39
N PRO A 710 -18.30 -31.83 17.02
CA PRO A 710 -18.93 -31.33 18.23
C PRO A 710 -20.34 -30.80 17.92
N ALA A 711 -21.14 -30.67 18.99
CA ALA A 711 -22.58 -30.38 18.87
C ALA A 711 -22.92 -29.01 18.21
N HIS A 712 -22.00 -28.07 18.18
CA HIS A 712 -22.20 -26.77 17.52
C HIS A 712 -22.00 -26.85 16.01
N ILE A 713 -21.53 -27.98 15.46
CA ILE A 713 -21.38 -28.21 14.02
C ILE A 713 -22.47 -29.21 13.60
N SER A 714 -23.36 -28.78 12.74
CA SER A 714 -24.38 -29.63 12.14
C SER A 714 -24.06 -29.96 10.68
N THR A 715 -24.50 -31.10 10.21
CA THR A 715 -24.38 -31.49 8.81
C THR A 715 -25.75 -31.49 8.16
N VAL A 716 -25.82 -30.96 6.94
CA VAL A 716 -27.01 -31.10 6.09
C VAL A 716 -26.91 -32.47 5.40
N PRO A 717 -28.01 -33.31 5.47
CA PRO A 717 -28.00 -34.66 4.88
C PRO A 717 -27.77 -34.66 3.37
#